data_c1c1225c799091cdefd738123e89d63e
#
_entry.id   c1c1225c799091cdefd738123e89d63e
#
_cell.length_a   1.000
_cell.length_b   1.000
_cell.length_c   1.000
_cell.angle_alpha   90.00
_cell.angle_beta   90.00
_cell.angle_gamma   90.00
#
_symmetry.space_group_name_H-M   'P 1'
#
loop_
_entity.id
_entity.type
_entity.pdbx_description
1 polymer ?
#
loop_
_entity_poly.entity_id
_entity_poly.type
_entity_poly.pdbx_seq_one_letter_code
_entity_poly.pdbx_strand_id
1 'polypeptide(L)'
;MIKKFLTLCILQSAVFGFSQNMRPVAQKVSEYHTQKKNFEKFDLFTINKNSEKLAEYKRAATDISVLNIDSKQLKKLVHEKPEYLEIPFPFDGKIITLELYKNQIFTNDFKVTTNKGEIVDYTPGAYYQGIVKGDNQSVVAFSFFEDDVIGVASTPELGNVIIGKVKNSTDFVSYSDSKLTGLNPFVCGVDELTDNHNQKISFDPDAKKTTGKVMTQNCVRIYYEVCYTPYTNNGSNTTTTANWLTAIHNNISTLYSNDDIKIALNEIYVWTTADPYTGTPNANLASFRTNRQTFNGDLAHLVNQPSTTSVAYINSLCTTSRHAYSGASQTYNNVPVYSWTIEAMTHEMGHSLGSPHTHACAWNGNSTAIDGCGTQAGYPEGTCATGPIPSSTVKGTIMSYCHLVSGVGINFANGFGPQPAALIRNTVESKPCLGMNCTTACSTTVTSLSVSNITQISANAAFTDATSTSWKYRLTKYDGTVVSSGTTSTQSLSMANLQPATYYLLSVGTDCSAGYQRTQMFLTDGDWCDGAQFTDTGGTTSNYGDSQTIVKTFYPSSGALTMNFTEFGLEQDYDFMYIYNGPSTSSPLFANGNGLTGTALPGTFTSTHPSGAITVRFVSDPAVNDIGWKANFSCAVLAVEDVNTKDNTVNIYPNPARNIITISSKDALKSFKIYDEAGRLIKSESSLKGNKHDVTISSMQTGNYVVTVETERQKITKKLIKQ
;
A
#
# COMPACT_ATOMS: atom_id res chain seq x y z
N MET A 1 -68.20 -6.80 22.26
CA MET A 1 -66.88 -6.05 22.27
C MET A 1 -65.66 -6.92 22.69
N ILE A 2 -65.82 -8.17 23.11
CA ILE A 2 -64.72 -9.03 23.61
C ILE A 2 -64.01 -9.85 22.49
N LYS A 3 -64.68 -10.09 21.34
CA LYS A 3 -64.08 -10.86 20.23
C LYS A 3 -63.11 -10.08 19.31
N LYS A 4 -63.05 -8.76 19.37
CA LYS A 4 -62.11 -7.94 18.57
C LYS A 4 -60.79 -7.64 19.31
N PHE A 5 -60.71 -7.90 20.61
CA PHE A 5 -59.47 -7.68 21.39
C PHE A 5 -58.53 -8.89 21.39
N LEU A 6 -59.04 -10.11 21.12
CA LEU A 6 -58.24 -11.33 21.08
C LEU A 6 -57.46 -11.50 19.75
N THR A 7 -57.92 -10.88 18.66
CA THR A 7 -57.27 -10.99 17.35
C THR A 7 -56.09 -10.00 17.20
N LEU A 8 -56.04 -8.95 18.03
CA LEU A 8 -54.95 -7.98 17.99
C LEU A 8 -53.74 -8.40 18.84
N CYS A 9 -53.95 -9.24 19.85
CA CYS A 9 -52.85 -9.79 20.67
C CYS A 9 -52.13 -10.97 20.02
N ILE A 10 -52.74 -11.68 19.05
CA ILE A 10 -52.11 -12.80 18.34
C ILE A 10 -51.25 -12.31 17.17
N LEU A 11 -51.48 -11.10 16.63
CA LEU A 11 -50.63 -10.54 15.59
C LEU A 11 -49.35 -9.84 16.13
N GLN A 12 -49.27 -9.53 17.43
CA GLN A 12 -48.04 -8.96 18.03
C GLN A 12 -47.09 -10.00 18.58
N SER A 13 -47.54 -11.26 18.76
CA SER A 13 -46.66 -12.36 19.22
C SER A 13 -45.96 -13.15 18.10
N ALA A 14 -46.23 -12.83 16.82
CA ALA A 14 -45.57 -13.47 15.68
C ALA A 14 -44.33 -12.72 15.13
N VAL A 15 -43.93 -11.61 15.75
CA VAL A 15 -42.77 -10.81 15.32
C VAL A 15 -41.56 -10.98 16.24
N PHE A 16 -41.67 -11.77 17.32
CA PHE A 16 -40.54 -12.11 18.20
C PHE A 16 -40.03 -13.54 17.97
N GLY A 17 -39.83 -13.91 16.73
CA GLY A 17 -39.19 -15.16 16.36
C GLY A 17 -37.99 -14.90 15.45
N PHE A 18 -36.78 -15.24 15.94
CA PHE A 18 -35.51 -15.22 15.21
C PHE A 18 -34.78 -13.85 15.02
N SER A 19 -34.45 -13.19 16.11
CA SER A 19 -33.20 -12.50 16.15
C SER A 19 -32.09 -13.56 16.36
N GLN A 20 -31.67 -14.25 15.32
CA GLN A 20 -30.34 -14.88 15.31
C GLN A 20 -29.34 -13.75 15.56
N ASN A 21 -28.60 -13.82 16.65
CA ASN A 21 -27.56 -12.86 16.96
C ASN A 21 -26.57 -12.81 15.78
N MET A 22 -26.57 -11.73 15.00
CA MET A 22 -25.58 -11.53 13.93
C MET A 22 -24.18 -11.65 14.50
N ARG A 23 -23.29 -12.25 13.73
CA ARG A 23 -21.86 -12.31 14.07
C ARG A 23 -21.24 -10.90 13.96
N PRO A 24 -20.20 -10.57 14.71
CA PRO A 24 -19.63 -9.22 14.78
C PRO A 24 -19.27 -8.61 13.42
N VAL A 25 -18.68 -9.37 12.50
CA VAL A 25 -18.34 -8.88 11.16
C VAL A 25 -19.62 -8.53 10.37
N ALA A 26 -20.63 -9.39 10.40
CA ALA A 26 -21.92 -9.12 9.75
C ALA A 26 -22.67 -7.95 10.40
N GLN A 27 -22.61 -7.83 11.72
CA GLN A 27 -23.18 -6.69 12.44
C GLN A 27 -22.56 -5.38 11.96
N LYS A 28 -21.24 -5.36 11.75
CA LYS A 28 -20.52 -4.17 11.27
C LYS A 28 -20.94 -3.78 9.86
N VAL A 29 -21.10 -4.74 8.95
CA VAL A 29 -21.64 -4.48 7.59
C VAL A 29 -23.05 -3.91 7.68
N SER A 30 -23.92 -4.48 8.53
CA SER A 30 -25.27 -3.96 8.75
C SER A 30 -25.31 -2.54 9.31
N GLU A 31 -24.38 -2.19 10.24
CA GLU A 31 -24.20 -0.82 10.74
C GLU A 31 -23.85 0.14 9.61
N TYR A 32 -22.94 -0.25 8.70
CA TYR A 32 -22.55 0.59 7.56
C TYR A 32 -23.69 0.80 6.57
N HIS A 33 -24.52 -0.20 6.31
CA HIS A 33 -25.76 -0.03 5.54
C HIS A 33 -26.74 0.93 6.21
N THR A 34 -26.91 0.81 7.53
CA THR A 34 -27.75 1.74 8.30
C THR A 34 -27.23 3.18 8.21
N GLN A 35 -25.93 3.37 8.20
CA GLN A 35 -25.25 4.65 8.00
C GLN A 35 -25.23 5.10 6.54
N LYS A 36 -25.83 4.36 5.61
CA LYS A 36 -25.87 4.63 4.16
C LYS A 36 -24.47 4.81 3.54
N LYS A 37 -23.48 4.02 4.01
CA LYS A 37 -22.16 4.01 3.40
C LYS A 37 -22.26 3.45 1.99
N ASN A 38 -21.48 4.03 1.08
CA ASN A 38 -21.43 3.57 -0.31
C ASN A 38 -20.39 2.45 -0.44
N PHE A 39 -20.81 1.26 -0.84
CA PHE A 39 -19.95 0.16 -1.20
C PHE A 39 -19.56 0.31 -2.67
N GLU A 40 -18.31 0.67 -2.94
CA GLU A 40 -17.83 0.85 -4.31
C GLU A 40 -17.69 -0.49 -5.01
N LYS A 41 -18.27 -0.60 -6.20
CA LYS A 41 -18.28 -1.85 -6.95
C LYS A 41 -16.98 -2.01 -7.75
N PHE A 42 -16.36 -3.19 -7.62
CA PHE A 42 -15.19 -3.60 -8.40
C PHE A 42 -15.49 -4.94 -9.09
N ASP A 43 -15.53 -4.91 -10.42
CA ASP A 43 -15.73 -6.12 -11.25
C ASP A 43 -14.36 -6.76 -11.55
N LEU A 44 -13.76 -7.39 -10.54
CA LEU A 44 -12.38 -7.93 -10.59
C LEU A 44 -12.28 -9.28 -11.29
N PHE A 45 -13.31 -10.13 -11.22
CA PHE A 45 -13.18 -11.54 -11.52
C PHE A 45 -14.11 -11.98 -12.65
N THR A 46 -13.57 -12.76 -13.61
CA THR A 46 -14.35 -13.45 -14.61
C THR A 46 -13.89 -14.91 -14.74
N ILE A 47 -14.80 -15.82 -15.08
CA ILE A 47 -14.44 -17.24 -15.28
C ILE A 47 -13.69 -17.40 -16.60
N ASN A 48 -12.51 -17.99 -16.56
CA ASN A 48 -11.79 -18.44 -17.75
C ASN A 48 -12.32 -19.82 -18.20
N LYS A 49 -13.32 -19.80 -19.09
CA LYS A 49 -13.95 -21.03 -19.61
C LYS A 49 -13.02 -21.83 -20.55
N ASN A 50 -11.97 -21.20 -21.07
CA ASN A 50 -11.08 -21.77 -22.09
C ASN A 50 -9.71 -22.18 -21.52
N SER A 51 -9.55 -22.29 -20.21
CA SER A 51 -8.29 -22.70 -19.61
C SER A 51 -7.95 -24.15 -19.97
N GLU A 52 -6.85 -24.34 -20.68
CA GLU A 52 -6.33 -25.66 -21.02
C GLU A 52 -5.89 -26.47 -19.80
N LYS A 53 -5.60 -25.78 -18.68
CA LYS A 53 -5.13 -26.37 -17.42
C LYS A 53 -6.26 -26.75 -16.45
N LEU A 54 -7.52 -26.44 -16.77
CA LEU A 54 -8.65 -26.72 -15.88
C LEU A 54 -8.72 -28.22 -15.49
N ALA A 55 -8.46 -29.14 -16.46
CA ALA A 55 -8.45 -30.58 -16.20
C ALA A 55 -7.31 -31.02 -15.26
N GLU A 56 -6.16 -30.34 -15.29
CA GLU A 56 -5.05 -30.54 -14.37
C GLU A 56 -5.45 -30.11 -12.96
N TYR A 57 -5.97 -28.90 -12.81
CA TYR A 57 -6.34 -28.34 -11.51
C TYR A 57 -7.49 -29.11 -10.84
N LYS A 58 -8.43 -29.67 -11.62
CA LYS A 58 -9.50 -30.55 -11.12
C LYS A 58 -9.00 -31.83 -10.44
N ARG A 59 -7.73 -32.18 -10.60
CA ARG A 59 -7.12 -33.29 -9.85
C ARG A 59 -6.89 -32.89 -8.38
N ALA A 60 -6.76 -31.59 -8.08
CA ALA A 60 -6.61 -31.09 -6.74
C ALA A 60 -7.96 -30.82 -6.06
N ALA A 61 -8.92 -30.21 -6.76
CA ALA A 61 -10.26 -29.92 -6.23
C ALA A 61 -11.32 -30.09 -7.33
N THR A 62 -12.44 -30.76 -6.99
CA THR A 62 -13.42 -31.20 -8.01
C THR A 62 -14.29 -30.06 -8.54
N ASP A 63 -14.51 -28.98 -7.75
CA ASP A 63 -15.32 -27.81 -8.09
C ASP A 63 -14.48 -26.60 -8.54
N ILE A 64 -13.18 -26.80 -8.82
CA ILE A 64 -12.26 -25.73 -9.12
C ILE A 64 -12.64 -24.97 -10.40
N SER A 65 -12.62 -23.66 -10.33
CA SER A 65 -12.80 -22.73 -11.43
C SER A 65 -11.50 -21.94 -11.66
N VAL A 66 -11.12 -21.73 -12.94
CA VAL A 66 -10.02 -20.82 -13.29
C VAL A 66 -10.61 -19.44 -13.52
N LEU A 67 -9.98 -18.42 -12.96
CA LEU A 67 -10.42 -17.04 -13.02
C LEU A 67 -9.40 -16.17 -13.78
N ASN A 68 -9.92 -15.21 -14.54
CA ASN A 68 -9.19 -14.05 -14.99
C ASN A 68 -9.42 -12.93 -13.99
N ILE A 69 -8.37 -12.15 -13.71
CA ILE A 69 -8.44 -10.94 -12.89
C ILE A 69 -8.25 -9.72 -13.80
N ASP A 70 -9.13 -8.73 -13.65
CA ASP A 70 -8.94 -7.43 -14.30
C ASP A 70 -7.82 -6.67 -13.57
N SER A 71 -6.64 -6.64 -14.19
CA SER A 71 -5.44 -6.01 -13.62
C SER A 71 -5.60 -4.50 -13.42
N LYS A 72 -6.39 -3.82 -14.26
CA LYS A 72 -6.65 -2.37 -14.11
C LYS A 72 -7.49 -2.11 -12.87
N GLN A 73 -8.56 -2.87 -12.68
CA GLN A 73 -9.42 -2.76 -11.51
C GLN A 73 -8.67 -3.17 -10.23
N LEU A 74 -7.81 -4.19 -10.29
CA LEU A 74 -6.99 -4.62 -9.16
C LEU A 74 -6.01 -3.52 -8.73
N LYS A 75 -5.24 -2.97 -9.65
CA LYS A 75 -4.31 -1.87 -9.39
C LYS A 75 -5.06 -0.64 -8.85
N LYS A 76 -6.20 -0.27 -9.45
CA LYS A 76 -7.06 0.81 -8.94
C LYS A 76 -7.44 0.57 -7.48
N LEU A 77 -7.93 -0.61 -7.14
CA LEU A 77 -8.32 -0.97 -5.78
C LEU A 77 -7.14 -0.88 -4.80
N VAL A 78 -5.98 -1.41 -5.16
CA VAL A 78 -4.77 -1.40 -4.33
C VAL A 78 -4.23 0.00 -4.12
N HIS A 79 -4.35 0.87 -5.11
CA HIS A 79 -3.92 2.27 -5.01
C HIS A 79 -4.91 3.13 -4.20
N GLU A 80 -6.20 3.05 -4.50
CA GLU A 80 -7.23 3.90 -3.88
C GLU A 80 -7.61 3.42 -2.46
N LYS A 81 -7.56 2.10 -2.21
CA LYS A 81 -7.91 1.46 -0.92
C LYS A 81 -9.23 1.99 -0.34
N PRO A 82 -10.35 1.94 -1.10
CA PRO A 82 -11.62 2.47 -0.63
C PRO A 82 -12.08 1.81 0.68
N GLU A 83 -12.86 2.52 1.49
CA GLU A 83 -13.27 2.02 2.82
C GLU A 83 -14.29 0.88 2.74
N TYR A 84 -15.11 0.83 1.67
CA TYR A 84 -16.19 -0.15 1.49
C TYR A 84 -16.21 -0.64 0.06
N LEU A 85 -16.30 -1.98 -0.14
CA LEU A 85 -16.27 -2.65 -1.43
C LEU A 85 -17.47 -3.56 -1.63
N GLU A 86 -18.00 -3.58 -2.86
CA GLU A 86 -18.87 -4.64 -3.36
C GLU A 86 -18.16 -5.36 -4.52
N ILE A 87 -17.90 -6.66 -4.36
CA ILE A 87 -17.17 -7.45 -5.35
C ILE A 87 -18.03 -8.64 -5.81
N PRO A 88 -18.51 -8.65 -7.07
CA PRO A 88 -19.08 -9.85 -7.67
C PRO A 88 -18.00 -10.92 -7.81
N PHE A 89 -18.22 -12.08 -7.20
CA PHE A 89 -17.25 -13.19 -7.18
C PHE A 89 -17.87 -14.43 -7.80
N PRO A 90 -17.36 -14.90 -8.97
CA PRO A 90 -17.87 -16.09 -9.61
C PRO A 90 -17.37 -17.37 -8.92
N PHE A 91 -18.28 -18.21 -8.47
CA PHE A 91 -17.99 -19.50 -7.87
C PHE A 91 -19.06 -20.53 -8.22
N ASP A 92 -18.64 -21.74 -8.61
CA ASP A 92 -19.50 -22.90 -8.94
C ASP A 92 -20.69 -22.55 -9.87
N GLY A 93 -20.41 -21.80 -10.92
CA GLY A 93 -21.39 -21.37 -11.94
C GLY A 93 -22.37 -20.28 -11.47
N LYS A 94 -22.24 -19.78 -10.26
CA LYS A 94 -23.02 -18.67 -9.70
C LYS A 94 -22.12 -17.45 -9.47
N ILE A 95 -22.74 -16.30 -9.28
CA ILE A 95 -22.03 -15.10 -8.80
C ILE A 95 -22.51 -14.85 -7.38
N ILE A 96 -21.59 -14.91 -6.41
CA ILE A 96 -21.81 -14.43 -5.06
C ILE A 96 -21.27 -13.02 -4.95
N THR A 97 -21.93 -12.15 -4.23
CA THR A 97 -21.46 -10.78 -4.03
C THR A 97 -20.84 -10.66 -2.65
N LEU A 98 -19.61 -10.15 -2.59
CA LEU A 98 -18.91 -9.90 -1.35
C LEU A 98 -19.14 -8.44 -0.95
N GLU A 99 -19.61 -8.19 0.27
CA GLU A 99 -19.69 -6.85 0.88
C GLU A 99 -18.59 -6.75 1.93
N LEU A 100 -17.62 -5.91 1.65
CA LEU A 100 -16.38 -5.84 2.41
C LEU A 100 -16.15 -4.43 2.94
N TYR A 101 -15.51 -4.33 4.09
CA TYR A 101 -14.96 -3.08 4.63
C TYR A 101 -13.51 -3.27 5.01
N LYS A 102 -12.75 -2.17 4.96
CA LYS A 102 -11.31 -2.16 5.19
C LYS A 102 -10.96 -2.73 6.57
N ASN A 103 -10.02 -3.66 6.60
CA ASN A 103 -9.51 -4.26 7.81
C ASN A 103 -8.15 -3.66 8.19
N GLN A 104 -8.05 -3.16 9.42
CA GLN A 104 -6.79 -2.64 9.97
C GLN A 104 -6.09 -3.74 10.76
N ILE A 105 -5.23 -4.48 10.08
CA ILE A 105 -4.56 -5.65 10.64
C ILE A 105 -3.22 -5.36 11.32
N PHE A 106 -2.71 -4.13 11.24
CA PHE A 106 -1.38 -3.76 11.74
C PHE A 106 -1.46 -2.91 13.00
N THR A 107 -0.43 -3.04 13.84
CA THR A 107 -0.11 -2.03 14.84
C THR A 107 0.52 -0.80 14.17
N ASN A 108 0.59 0.32 14.90
CA ASN A 108 1.17 1.56 14.37
C ASN A 108 2.68 1.45 14.09
N ASP A 109 3.37 0.59 14.82
CA ASP A 109 4.81 0.33 14.74
C ASP A 109 5.14 -0.95 13.95
N PHE A 110 4.19 -1.43 13.14
CA PHE A 110 4.41 -2.58 12.28
C PHE A 110 5.63 -2.42 11.38
N LYS A 111 6.43 -3.46 11.29
CA LYS A 111 7.60 -3.51 10.42
C LYS A 111 7.87 -4.94 9.93
N VAL A 112 8.61 -5.03 8.83
CA VAL A 112 9.21 -6.26 8.32
C VAL A 112 10.72 -6.17 8.49
N THR A 113 11.33 -7.17 9.12
CA THR A 113 12.76 -7.20 9.40
C THR A 113 13.39 -8.50 8.90
N THR A 114 14.71 -8.53 8.77
CA THR A 114 15.44 -9.73 8.34
C THR A 114 16.48 -10.17 9.38
N ASN A 115 16.95 -11.41 9.25
CA ASN A 115 18.06 -11.93 10.09
C ASN A 115 19.40 -11.20 9.88
N LYS A 116 19.50 -10.28 8.92
CA LYS A 116 20.64 -9.39 8.71
C LYS A 116 20.52 -8.05 9.44
N GLY A 117 19.44 -7.85 10.21
CA GLY A 117 19.17 -6.58 10.89
C GLY A 117 18.57 -5.50 9.99
N GLU A 118 18.20 -5.84 8.77
CA GLU A 118 17.58 -4.91 7.81
C GLU A 118 16.11 -4.69 8.13
N ILE A 119 15.64 -3.44 8.07
CA ILE A 119 14.21 -3.11 8.03
C ILE A 119 13.83 -3.05 6.56
N VAL A 120 12.95 -3.96 6.15
CA VAL A 120 12.47 -4.05 4.77
C VAL A 120 11.52 -2.90 4.49
N ASP A 121 11.71 -2.24 3.37
CA ASP A 121 10.77 -1.25 2.88
C ASP A 121 9.53 -1.94 2.30
N TYR A 122 8.60 -2.24 3.18
CA TYR A 122 7.39 -2.96 2.86
C TYR A 122 6.20 -2.01 2.69
N THR A 123 5.59 -2.05 1.52
CA THR A 123 4.32 -1.37 1.24
C THR A 123 3.17 -2.36 1.40
N PRO A 124 2.31 -2.21 2.41
CA PRO A 124 1.19 -3.12 2.63
C PRO A 124 0.17 -3.10 1.50
N GLY A 125 -0.38 -4.26 1.17
CA GLY A 125 -1.54 -4.42 0.29
C GLY A 125 -2.79 -3.71 0.80
N ALA A 126 -3.94 -4.08 0.26
CA ALA A 126 -5.25 -3.64 0.72
C ALA A 126 -5.99 -4.81 1.35
N TYR A 127 -6.38 -4.68 2.61
CA TYR A 127 -6.95 -5.75 3.43
C TYR A 127 -8.40 -5.44 3.79
N TYR A 128 -9.27 -6.42 3.57
CA TYR A 128 -10.70 -6.27 3.77
C TYR A 128 -11.28 -7.48 4.49
N GLN A 129 -12.34 -7.22 5.26
CA GLN A 129 -13.18 -8.22 5.87
C GLN A 129 -14.65 -7.89 5.64
N GLY A 130 -15.53 -8.88 5.72
CA GLY A 130 -16.95 -8.67 5.49
C GLY A 130 -17.74 -9.96 5.40
N ILE A 131 -18.79 -9.95 4.57
CA ILE A 131 -19.74 -11.07 4.41
C ILE A 131 -20.03 -11.33 2.94
N VAL A 132 -20.62 -12.48 2.66
CA VAL A 132 -21.37 -12.68 1.43
C VAL A 132 -22.70 -11.95 1.56
N LYS A 133 -23.04 -11.10 0.61
CA LYS A 133 -24.23 -10.24 0.60
C LYS A 133 -25.49 -11.06 0.85
N GLY A 134 -26.22 -10.69 1.89
CA GLY A 134 -27.44 -11.37 2.31
C GLY A 134 -27.23 -12.60 3.20
N ASP A 135 -25.98 -13.02 3.48
CA ASP A 135 -25.65 -14.12 4.39
C ASP A 135 -24.95 -13.60 5.66
N ASN A 136 -25.72 -13.31 6.70
CA ASN A 136 -25.22 -12.81 7.99
C ASN A 136 -24.47 -13.87 8.83
N GLN A 137 -24.42 -15.11 8.39
CA GLN A 137 -23.63 -16.17 9.01
C GLN A 137 -22.29 -16.38 8.32
N SER A 138 -22.08 -15.76 7.17
CA SER A 138 -20.82 -15.83 6.45
C SER A 138 -19.72 -14.96 7.07
N VAL A 139 -18.48 -15.28 6.76
CA VAL A 139 -17.30 -14.46 7.06
C VAL A 139 -16.37 -14.47 5.85
N VAL A 140 -15.89 -13.29 5.48
CA VAL A 140 -15.05 -13.10 4.29
C VAL A 140 -13.82 -12.27 4.67
N ALA A 141 -12.65 -12.70 4.20
CA ALA A 141 -11.42 -11.93 4.28
C ALA A 141 -10.65 -12.00 2.96
N PHE A 142 -10.37 -10.84 2.38
CA PHE A 142 -9.64 -10.70 1.12
C PHE A 142 -8.49 -9.71 1.26
N SER A 143 -7.38 -10.06 0.63
CA SER A 143 -6.17 -9.24 0.56
C SER A 143 -5.79 -9.05 -0.90
N PHE A 144 -5.59 -7.80 -1.31
CA PHE A 144 -5.27 -7.41 -2.67
C PHE A 144 -3.88 -6.79 -2.72
N PHE A 145 -3.10 -7.24 -3.69
CA PHE A 145 -1.76 -6.75 -4.01
C PHE A 145 -1.72 -6.35 -5.50
N GLU A 146 -0.66 -5.73 -5.96
CA GLU A 146 -0.53 -5.24 -7.35
C GLU A 146 -0.80 -6.32 -8.42
N ASP A 147 -0.40 -7.58 -8.14
CA ASP A 147 -0.49 -8.72 -9.07
C ASP A 147 -0.99 -10.00 -8.39
N ASP A 148 -1.53 -9.91 -7.18
CA ASP A 148 -2.00 -11.08 -6.43
C ASP A 148 -3.26 -10.78 -5.61
N VAL A 149 -4.08 -11.82 -5.42
CA VAL A 149 -5.26 -11.80 -4.57
C VAL A 149 -5.29 -13.07 -3.75
N ILE A 150 -5.38 -12.94 -2.44
CA ILE A 150 -5.51 -14.05 -1.50
C ILE A 150 -6.76 -13.81 -0.66
N GLY A 151 -7.72 -14.73 -0.72
CA GLY A 151 -8.95 -14.57 0.03
C GLY A 151 -9.66 -15.86 0.36
N VAL A 152 -10.49 -15.80 1.41
CA VAL A 152 -11.40 -16.86 1.81
C VAL A 152 -12.78 -16.26 2.07
N ALA A 153 -13.82 -16.89 1.51
CA ALA A 153 -15.22 -16.61 1.81
C ALA A 153 -15.84 -17.87 2.38
N SER A 154 -16.23 -17.82 3.65
CA SER A 154 -16.79 -18.97 4.35
C SER A 154 -18.27 -18.76 4.64
N THR A 155 -19.10 -19.73 4.23
CA THR A 155 -20.55 -19.73 4.47
C THR A 155 -20.99 -21.07 5.02
N PRO A 156 -22.12 -21.15 5.72
CA PRO A 156 -22.68 -22.44 6.12
C PRO A 156 -22.97 -23.38 4.95
N GLU A 157 -23.36 -22.85 3.79
CA GLU A 157 -23.74 -23.63 2.61
C GLU A 157 -22.52 -24.07 1.79
N LEU A 158 -21.60 -23.13 1.47
CA LEU A 158 -20.50 -23.37 0.53
C LEU A 158 -19.23 -23.91 1.20
N GLY A 159 -19.14 -23.82 2.54
CA GLY A 159 -17.89 -24.07 3.27
C GLY A 159 -16.88 -22.95 3.07
N ASN A 160 -15.59 -23.27 3.09
CA ASN A 160 -14.53 -22.29 2.92
C ASN A 160 -14.15 -22.21 1.42
N VAL A 161 -14.61 -21.19 0.72
CA VAL A 161 -14.26 -20.91 -0.66
C VAL A 161 -12.98 -20.10 -0.71
N ILE A 162 -11.96 -20.62 -1.39
CA ILE A 162 -10.62 -20.06 -1.46
C ILE A 162 -10.42 -19.42 -2.84
N ILE A 163 -9.73 -18.29 -2.89
CA ILE A 163 -9.13 -17.75 -4.10
C ILE A 163 -7.62 -17.58 -3.90
N GLY A 164 -6.87 -17.87 -4.94
CA GLY A 164 -5.43 -17.60 -4.97
C GLY A 164 -4.78 -17.99 -6.28
N LYS A 165 -3.53 -17.57 -6.42
CA LYS A 165 -2.69 -17.80 -7.59
C LYS A 165 -2.12 -19.23 -7.55
N VAL A 166 -2.16 -19.93 -8.67
CA VAL A 166 -1.55 -21.26 -8.82
C VAL A 166 -0.01 -21.12 -8.83
N LYS A 167 0.68 -22.00 -8.13
CA LYS A 167 2.14 -21.99 -8.02
C LYS A 167 2.78 -22.04 -9.42
N ASN A 168 3.74 -21.14 -9.66
CA ASN A 168 4.46 -21.02 -10.94
C ASN A 168 3.53 -20.78 -12.17
N SER A 169 2.41 -20.11 -11.98
CA SER A 169 1.44 -19.77 -13.02
C SER A 169 0.93 -18.34 -12.83
N THR A 170 0.34 -17.79 -13.88
CA THR A 170 -0.45 -16.55 -13.83
C THR A 170 -1.92 -16.83 -13.54
N ASP A 171 -2.34 -18.11 -13.53
CA ASP A 171 -3.72 -18.50 -13.32
C ASP A 171 -4.16 -18.28 -11.86
N PHE A 172 -5.35 -17.76 -11.70
CA PHE A 172 -6.04 -17.73 -10.42
C PHE A 172 -7.11 -18.82 -10.40
N VAL A 173 -7.31 -19.41 -9.24
CA VAL A 173 -8.33 -20.46 -9.08
C VAL A 173 -9.20 -20.15 -7.87
N SER A 174 -10.48 -20.55 -7.97
CA SER A 174 -11.39 -20.59 -6.81
C SER A 174 -12.00 -21.98 -6.67
N TYR A 175 -12.13 -22.44 -5.43
CA TYR A 175 -12.70 -23.76 -5.10
C TYR A 175 -13.10 -23.80 -3.61
N SER A 176 -13.99 -24.73 -3.22
CA SER A 176 -14.25 -25.03 -1.81
C SER A 176 -13.21 -26.01 -1.26
N ASP A 177 -12.60 -25.74 -0.12
CA ASP A 177 -11.61 -26.63 0.50
C ASP A 177 -12.19 -28.03 0.83
N SER A 178 -13.50 -28.11 1.06
CA SER A 178 -14.23 -29.38 1.24
C SER A 178 -14.25 -30.25 -0.04
N LYS A 179 -13.87 -29.71 -1.18
CA LYS A 179 -13.78 -30.42 -2.48
C LYS A 179 -12.36 -30.76 -2.89
N LEU A 180 -11.37 -30.46 -2.04
CA LEU A 180 -10.02 -30.97 -2.21
C LEU A 180 -10.01 -32.50 -2.19
N THR A 181 -9.19 -33.09 -3.05
CA THR A 181 -9.00 -34.56 -3.11
C THR A 181 -8.08 -35.07 -1.99
N GLY A 182 -7.32 -34.18 -1.34
CA GLY A 182 -6.55 -34.43 -0.12
C GLY A 182 -7.18 -33.81 1.10
N LEU A 183 -7.06 -34.45 2.26
CA LEU A 183 -7.46 -33.89 3.54
C LEU A 183 -6.39 -32.91 4.04
N ASN A 184 -6.79 -31.95 4.86
CA ASN A 184 -5.84 -31.12 5.61
C ASN A 184 -5.03 -32.03 6.53
N PRO A 185 -3.72 -32.15 6.34
CA PRO A 185 -2.88 -33.05 7.13
C PRO A 185 -2.47 -32.43 8.48
N PHE A 186 -3.02 -31.30 8.86
CA PHE A 186 -2.68 -30.60 10.09
C PHE A 186 -2.94 -31.47 11.32
N VAL A 187 -1.99 -31.53 12.23
CA VAL A 187 -2.08 -32.17 13.56
C VAL A 187 -1.49 -31.22 14.58
N CYS A 188 -2.19 -31.00 15.67
CA CYS A 188 -1.70 -30.22 16.81
C CYS A 188 -0.89 -31.14 17.74
N GLY A 189 0.33 -30.71 18.08
CA GLY A 189 1.25 -31.45 18.96
C GLY A 189 1.20 -31.01 20.42
N VAL A 190 0.14 -30.34 20.87
CA VAL A 190 0.05 -29.78 22.23
C VAL A 190 0.14 -30.86 23.31
N ASP A 191 -0.41 -32.05 23.07
CA ASP A 191 -0.39 -33.18 24.02
C ASP A 191 0.98 -33.79 24.23
N GLU A 192 1.94 -33.55 23.33
CA GLU A 192 3.31 -34.02 23.40
C GLU A 192 4.22 -33.11 24.23
N LEU A 193 3.74 -31.93 24.66
CA LEU A 193 4.50 -31.01 25.47
C LEU A 193 4.59 -31.49 26.92
N THR A 194 5.81 -31.81 27.37
CA THR A 194 6.07 -32.31 28.74
C THR A 194 6.04 -31.20 29.80
N ASP A 195 6.12 -29.94 29.42
CA ASP A 195 6.01 -28.81 30.33
C ASP A 195 4.53 -28.60 30.73
N ASN A 196 4.15 -29.23 31.84
CA ASN A 196 2.81 -29.16 32.43
C ASN A 196 2.41 -27.74 32.85
N HIS A 197 1.98 -26.92 31.92
CA HIS A 197 1.02 -25.85 32.21
C HIS A 197 -0.43 -26.38 32.11
N ASN A 198 -0.65 -27.69 32.42
CA ASN A 198 -1.95 -28.29 32.61
C ASN A 198 -2.61 -27.72 33.89
N GLN A 199 -2.84 -26.43 33.94
CA GLN A 199 -3.88 -25.90 34.80
C GLN A 199 -5.18 -26.51 34.26
N LYS A 200 -5.89 -27.25 35.15
CA LYS A 200 -7.26 -27.67 34.86
C LYS A 200 -8.06 -26.40 34.57
N ILE A 201 -8.17 -26.04 33.31
CA ILE A 201 -9.04 -24.97 32.86
C ILE A 201 -10.42 -25.58 32.88
N SER A 202 -11.23 -25.28 33.91
CA SER A 202 -12.65 -25.55 33.90
C SER A 202 -13.38 -24.33 33.37
N PHE A 203 -14.09 -24.48 32.28
CA PHE A 203 -15.02 -23.46 31.81
C PHE A 203 -16.16 -23.31 32.78
N ASP A 204 -16.29 -22.15 33.43
CA ASP A 204 -17.45 -21.80 34.25
C ASP A 204 -18.49 -21.12 33.34
N PRO A 205 -19.63 -21.81 33.02
CA PRO A 205 -20.65 -21.23 32.15
C PRO A 205 -21.40 -20.04 32.81
N ASP A 206 -21.28 -19.89 34.16
CA ASP A 206 -21.92 -18.83 34.93
C ASP A 206 -20.96 -17.65 35.22
N ALA A 207 -19.67 -17.74 34.86
CA ALA A 207 -18.75 -16.64 34.96
C ALA A 207 -19.28 -15.47 34.13
N LYS A 208 -19.98 -14.57 34.84
CA LYS A 208 -20.65 -13.34 34.37
C LYS A 208 -20.94 -13.34 32.86
N LYS A 209 -22.16 -13.76 32.50
CA LYS A 209 -22.75 -13.36 31.21
C LYS A 209 -22.69 -11.85 31.15
N THR A 210 -21.65 -11.30 30.56
CA THR A 210 -21.67 -9.91 30.12
C THR A 210 -22.74 -9.86 29.05
N THR A 211 -23.90 -9.36 29.43
CA THR A 211 -25.03 -9.09 28.55
C THR A 211 -24.63 -7.94 27.62
N GLY A 212 -24.05 -8.30 26.51
CA GLY A 212 -23.55 -7.38 25.50
C GLY A 212 -22.23 -7.91 24.92
N LYS A 213 -22.29 -8.50 23.73
CA LYS A 213 -21.08 -8.86 22.98
C LYS A 213 -20.36 -7.56 22.60
N VAL A 214 -19.26 -7.25 23.26
CA VAL A 214 -18.40 -6.12 22.95
C VAL A 214 -17.03 -6.70 22.57
N MET A 215 -16.45 -6.20 21.48
CA MET A 215 -15.07 -6.51 21.10
C MET A 215 -14.14 -6.32 22.31
N THR A 216 -13.15 -7.20 22.50
CA THR A 216 -12.17 -7.05 23.57
C THR A 216 -11.56 -5.64 23.56
N GLN A 217 -11.43 -5.02 24.73
CA GLN A 217 -10.75 -3.73 24.86
C GLN A 217 -9.24 -3.94 24.72
N ASN A 218 -8.72 -4.98 25.34
CA ASN A 218 -7.34 -5.40 25.21
C ASN A 218 -7.09 -5.99 23.83
N CYS A 219 -5.87 -5.81 23.36
CA CYS A 219 -5.41 -6.27 22.06
C CYS A 219 -4.15 -7.12 22.20
N VAL A 220 -4.09 -8.18 21.39
CA VAL A 220 -2.92 -9.07 21.32
C VAL A 220 -2.10 -8.70 20.09
N ARG A 221 -0.85 -8.27 20.31
CA ARG A 221 0.10 -7.96 19.24
C ARG A 221 0.88 -9.21 18.84
N ILE A 222 0.86 -9.52 17.55
CA ILE A 222 1.43 -10.74 17.00
C ILE A 222 2.79 -10.45 16.35
N TYR A 223 3.76 -11.28 16.68
CA TYR A 223 5.07 -11.36 16.05
C TYR A 223 5.18 -12.67 15.27
N TYR A 224 5.53 -12.59 13.98
CA TYR A 224 5.83 -13.77 13.18
C TYR A 224 7.32 -13.84 12.87
N GLU A 225 7.90 -15.05 13.04
CA GLU A 225 9.22 -15.38 12.54
C GLU A 225 9.09 -16.41 11.41
N VAL A 226 9.50 -16.03 10.20
CA VAL A 226 9.39 -16.86 9.00
C VAL A 226 10.70 -17.54 8.74
N CYS A 227 10.71 -18.87 8.75
CA CYS A 227 11.87 -19.69 8.44
C CYS A 227 12.34 -19.53 6.99
N TYR A 228 13.54 -20.00 6.69
CA TYR A 228 14.15 -19.88 5.37
C TYR A 228 13.38 -20.62 4.28
N THR A 229 12.78 -21.79 4.60
CA THR A 229 12.01 -22.56 3.60
C THR A 229 10.76 -21.82 3.09
N PRO A 230 9.87 -21.26 3.93
CA PRO A 230 8.78 -20.39 3.43
C PRO A 230 9.28 -19.21 2.62
N TYR A 231 10.39 -18.58 3.01
CA TYR A 231 10.99 -17.47 2.25
C TYR A 231 11.41 -17.93 0.84
N THR A 232 12.11 -19.06 0.71
CA THR A 232 12.52 -19.59 -0.60
C THR A 232 11.34 -20.02 -1.45
N ASN A 233 10.29 -20.57 -0.84
CA ASN A 233 9.04 -20.92 -1.52
C ASN A 233 8.27 -19.70 -2.03
N ASN A 234 8.49 -18.51 -1.46
CA ASN A 234 8.00 -17.23 -1.93
C ASN A 234 9.02 -16.52 -2.86
N GLY A 235 9.79 -17.30 -3.61
CA GLY A 235 10.74 -16.79 -4.61
C GLY A 235 11.97 -16.11 -4.05
N SER A 236 12.35 -16.39 -2.79
CA SER A 236 13.44 -15.72 -2.08
C SER A 236 13.28 -14.17 -2.07
N ASN A 237 12.05 -13.73 -1.89
CA ASN A 237 11.70 -12.33 -1.89
C ASN A 237 10.96 -11.97 -0.59
N THR A 238 11.48 -10.99 0.16
CA THR A 238 10.94 -10.57 1.45
C THR A 238 9.56 -9.92 1.33
N THR A 239 9.33 -9.14 0.26
CA THR A 239 8.02 -8.51 0.01
C THR A 239 6.95 -9.55 -0.32
N THR A 240 7.25 -10.51 -1.20
CA THR A 240 6.32 -11.61 -1.52
C THR A 240 6.03 -12.47 -0.29
N THR A 241 7.04 -12.75 0.54
CA THR A 241 6.88 -13.47 1.81
C THR A 241 5.98 -12.69 2.77
N ALA A 242 6.19 -11.37 2.89
CA ALA A 242 5.35 -10.51 3.73
C ALA A 242 3.91 -10.41 3.18
N ASN A 243 3.72 -10.30 1.86
CA ASN A 243 2.39 -10.30 1.24
C ASN A 243 1.61 -11.58 1.55
N TRP A 244 2.25 -12.74 1.38
CA TRP A 244 1.64 -14.02 1.72
C TRP A 244 1.22 -14.06 3.20
N LEU A 245 2.13 -13.72 4.13
CA LEU A 245 1.86 -13.85 5.56
C LEU A 245 0.87 -12.78 6.06
N THR A 246 0.89 -11.57 5.53
CA THR A 246 -0.10 -10.53 5.87
C THR A 246 -1.49 -10.89 5.37
N ALA A 247 -1.61 -11.58 4.22
CA ALA A 247 -2.88 -12.11 3.75
C ALA A 247 -3.41 -13.24 4.64
N ILE A 248 -2.55 -14.15 5.10
CA ILE A 248 -2.90 -15.18 6.09
C ILE A 248 -3.36 -14.49 7.38
N HIS A 249 -2.60 -13.50 7.88
CA HIS A 249 -2.97 -12.77 9.10
C HIS A 249 -4.27 -11.99 8.96
N ASN A 250 -4.59 -11.42 7.79
CA ASN A 250 -5.88 -10.78 7.53
C ASN A 250 -7.05 -11.75 7.76
N ASN A 251 -6.92 -12.99 7.28
CA ASN A 251 -7.92 -14.04 7.54
C ASN A 251 -7.99 -14.39 9.02
N ILE A 252 -6.85 -14.63 9.69
CA ILE A 252 -6.77 -14.91 11.13
C ILE A 252 -7.43 -13.78 11.93
N SER A 253 -7.05 -12.53 11.66
CA SER A 253 -7.61 -11.34 12.32
C SER A 253 -9.13 -11.24 12.14
N THR A 254 -9.63 -11.57 10.94
CA THR A 254 -11.06 -11.58 10.63
C THR A 254 -11.80 -12.67 11.44
N LEU A 255 -11.22 -13.86 11.57
CA LEU A 255 -11.82 -14.96 12.37
C LEU A 255 -11.90 -14.58 13.85
N TYR A 256 -10.83 -14.00 14.39
CA TYR A 256 -10.84 -13.50 15.77
C TYR A 256 -11.85 -12.35 15.96
N SER A 257 -11.88 -11.39 15.03
CA SER A 257 -12.84 -10.28 15.04
C SER A 257 -14.29 -10.79 14.99
N ASN A 258 -14.55 -11.88 14.27
CA ASN A 258 -15.87 -12.50 14.17
C ASN A 258 -16.31 -13.20 15.45
N ASP A 259 -15.40 -13.35 16.42
CA ASP A 259 -15.66 -13.81 17.79
C ASP A 259 -15.40 -12.73 18.85
N ASP A 260 -15.40 -11.42 18.46
CA ASP A 260 -15.17 -10.25 19.31
C ASP A 260 -13.78 -10.23 20.00
N ILE A 261 -12.75 -10.78 19.37
CA ILE A 261 -11.38 -10.80 19.89
C ILE A 261 -10.48 -9.91 19.01
N LYS A 262 -9.73 -9.01 19.65
CA LYS A 262 -8.88 -8.05 18.97
C LYS A 262 -7.43 -8.51 18.93
N ILE A 263 -6.90 -8.70 17.71
CA ILE A 263 -5.48 -9.00 17.45
C ILE A 263 -4.95 -8.08 16.37
N ALA A 264 -3.65 -7.82 16.35
CA ALA A 264 -3.00 -7.07 15.26
C ALA A 264 -1.55 -7.54 15.05
N LEU A 265 -1.08 -7.45 13.82
CA LEU A 265 0.27 -7.82 13.43
C LEU A 265 1.25 -6.70 13.75
N ASN A 266 2.29 -7.01 14.53
CA ASN A 266 3.26 -6.03 14.98
C ASN A 266 4.60 -6.14 14.23
N GLU A 267 5.06 -7.35 13.95
CA GLU A 267 6.31 -7.55 13.22
C GLU A 267 6.31 -8.86 12.45
N ILE A 268 6.93 -8.85 11.26
CA ILE A 268 7.34 -10.03 10.51
C ILE A 268 8.86 -10.03 10.44
N TYR A 269 9.49 -11.06 11.01
CA TYR A 269 10.92 -11.30 10.90
C TYR A 269 11.17 -12.44 9.91
N VAL A 270 11.99 -12.19 8.89
CA VAL A 270 12.23 -13.14 7.79
C VAL A 270 13.68 -13.65 7.80
N TRP A 271 13.85 -14.95 7.86
CA TRP A 271 15.13 -15.60 7.61
C TRP A 271 15.43 -15.62 6.11
N THR A 272 16.35 -14.77 5.65
CA THR A 272 16.82 -14.71 4.26
C THR A 272 18.02 -15.61 3.99
N THR A 273 18.53 -16.28 5.02
CA THR A 273 19.53 -17.35 4.99
C THR A 273 19.04 -18.49 5.87
N ALA A 274 19.74 -19.65 5.86
CA ALA A 274 19.35 -20.79 6.67
C ALA A 274 19.10 -20.40 8.14
N ASP A 275 17.94 -20.79 8.64
CA ASP A 275 17.52 -20.59 10.02
C ASP A 275 18.03 -21.74 10.94
N PRO A 276 18.02 -21.56 12.27
CA PRO A 276 18.49 -22.58 13.22
C PRO A 276 17.44 -23.66 13.55
N TYR A 277 16.25 -23.65 12.96
CA TYR A 277 15.12 -24.48 13.34
C TYR A 277 15.02 -25.75 12.49
N THR A 278 15.93 -26.70 12.72
CA THR A 278 16.09 -27.91 11.89
C THR A 278 15.55 -29.18 12.56
N GLY A 279 14.93 -29.07 13.74
CA GLY A 279 14.42 -30.18 14.53
C GLY A 279 12.97 -30.56 14.22
N THR A 280 12.41 -31.41 15.09
CA THR A 280 10.95 -31.67 15.11
C THR A 280 10.17 -30.42 15.50
N PRO A 281 8.86 -30.32 15.24
CA PRO A 281 8.05 -29.17 15.65
C PRO A 281 8.23 -28.79 17.12
N ASN A 282 8.21 -29.75 18.05
CA ASN A 282 8.41 -29.51 19.48
C ASN A 282 9.82 -29.01 19.81
N ALA A 283 10.86 -29.59 19.17
CA ALA A 283 12.23 -29.13 19.32
C ALA A 283 12.43 -27.72 18.74
N ASN A 284 11.79 -27.42 17.61
CA ASN A 284 11.82 -26.08 16.99
C ASN A 284 11.09 -25.05 17.85
N LEU A 285 9.95 -25.39 18.46
CA LEU A 285 9.27 -24.51 19.42
C LEU A 285 10.15 -24.20 20.63
N ALA A 286 10.81 -25.22 21.22
CA ALA A 286 11.73 -25.04 22.34
C ALA A 286 12.95 -24.17 21.97
N SER A 287 13.52 -24.41 20.79
CA SER A 287 14.62 -23.61 20.23
C SER A 287 14.18 -22.17 19.96
N PHE A 288 12.98 -21.97 19.38
CA PHE A 288 12.43 -20.66 19.14
C PHE A 288 12.24 -19.87 20.43
N ARG A 289 11.64 -20.48 21.45
CA ARG A 289 11.50 -19.88 22.78
C ARG A 289 12.86 -19.45 23.37
N THR A 290 13.90 -20.27 23.19
CA THR A 290 15.25 -19.98 23.69
C THR A 290 15.92 -18.85 22.90
N ASN A 291 15.82 -18.90 21.57
CA ASN A 291 16.50 -17.95 20.69
C ASN A 291 15.77 -16.58 20.61
N ARG A 292 14.47 -16.56 20.87
CA ARG A 292 13.61 -15.35 20.75
C ARG A 292 12.90 -15.02 22.05
N GLN A 293 13.63 -14.93 23.15
CA GLN A 293 13.08 -14.59 24.47
C GLN A 293 12.43 -13.20 24.49
N THR A 294 12.97 -12.28 23.71
CA THR A 294 12.45 -10.92 23.53
C THR A 294 12.07 -10.70 22.07
N PHE A 295 10.89 -10.18 21.83
CA PHE A 295 10.36 -9.83 20.52
C PHE A 295 9.35 -8.69 20.68
N ASN A 296 9.10 -7.97 19.59
CA ASN A 296 8.11 -6.91 19.57
C ASN A 296 6.71 -7.49 19.31
N GLY A 297 6.00 -7.79 20.37
CA GLY A 297 4.68 -8.44 20.34
C GLY A 297 4.30 -9.06 21.67
N ASP A 298 3.10 -9.57 21.75
CA ASP A 298 2.55 -10.26 22.93
C ASP A 298 2.54 -11.79 22.78
N LEU A 299 2.39 -12.27 21.52
CA LEU A 299 2.56 -13.67 21.11
C LEU A 299 3.52 -13.77 19.93
N ALA A 300 4.35 -14.80 19.89
CA ALA A 300 5.26 -15.10 18.81
C ALA A 300 4.91 -16.43 18.13
N HIS A 301 4.87 -16.45 16.80
CA HIS A 301 4.70 -17.66 16.00
C HIS A 301 5.88 -17.85 15.06
N LEU A 302 6.51 -19.03 15.14
CA LEU A 302 7.49 -19.50 14.16
C LEU A 302 6.74 -20.19 13.03
N VAL A 303 6.88 -19.66 11.82
CA VAL A 303 6.21 -20.18 10.60
C VAL A 303 7.22 -20.96 9.77
N ASN A 304 7.02 -22.27 9.61
CA ASN A 304 7.94 -23.16 8.88
C ASN A 304 7.22 -24.06 7.87
N GLN A 305 8.00 -24.62 6.94
CA GLN A 305 7.59 -25.56 5.90
C GLN A 305 8.71 -26.57 5.60
N PRO A 306 8.40 -27.75 5.09
CA PRO A 306 7.10 -28.41 5.14
C PRO A 306 6.86 -28.97 6.54
N SER A 307 5.71 -28.76 7.09
CA SER A 307 5.28 -29.40 8.33
C SER A 307 3.77 -29.55 8.36
N THR A 308 3.30 -30.68 8.79
CA THR A 308 1.88 -30.94 9.05
C THR A 308 1.53 -30.81 10.54
N THR A 309 2.54 -30.72 11.40
CA THR A 309 2.35 -30.56 12.85
C THR A 309 2.59 -29.11 13.23
N SER A 310 1.67 -28.56 13.99
CA SER A 310 1.83 -27.29 14.69
C SER A 310 1.71 -27.52 16.20
N VAL A 311 2.22 -26.60 17.01
CA VAL A 311 2.22 -26.75 18.46
C VAL A 311 2.32 -25.41 19.17
N ALA A 312 1.53 -25.23 20.23
CA ALA A 312 1.58 -24.07 21.11
C ALA A 312 1.44 -24.46 22.58
N TYR A 313 1.94 -23.61 23.47
CA TYR A 313 1.65 -23.74 24.91
C TYR A 313 0.26 -23.16 25.21
N ILE A 314 -0.56 -23.92 25.96
CA ILE A 314 -1.91 -23.47 26.34
C ILE A 314 -1.81 -22.36 27.40
N ASN A 315 -2.65 -21.30 27.27
CA ASN A 315 -2.73 -20.16 28.19
C ASN A 315 -1.38 -19.49 28.47
N SER A 316 -0.54 -19.41 27.44
CA SER A 316 0.85 -18.92 27.55
C SER A 316 0.98 -17.40 27.45
N LEU A 317 -0.10 -16.70 27.12
CA LEU A 317 -0.11 -15.22 27.02
C LEU A 317 0.38 -14.57 28.33
N CYS A 318 1.28 -13.60 28.24
CA CYS A 318 1.97 -12.93 29.35
C CYS A 318 2.96 -13.82 30.16
N THR A 319 3.35 -14.95 29.61
CA THR A 319 4.37 -15.83 30.23
C THR A 319 5.67 -15.84 29.42
N THR A 320 6.69 -16.52 29.92
CA THR A 320 7.94 -16.75 29.16
C THR A 320 7.78 -17.79 28.05
N SER A 321 6.67 -18.52 28.00
CA SER A 321 6.33 -19.54 26.99
C SER A 321 5.32 -19.05 25.94
N ARG A 322 5.22 -17.74 25.75
CA ARG A 322 4.31 -17.10 24.77
C ARG A 322 4.75 -17.28 23.31
N HIS A 323 5.04 -18.53 22.94
CA HIS A 323 5.53 -18.93 21.64
C HIS A 323 4.70 -20.08 21.09
N ALA A 324 4.58 -20.12 19.75
CA ALA A 324 3.97 -21.20 19.02
C ALA A 324 4.83 -21.54 17.78
N TYR A 325 4.74 -22.77 17.31
CA TYR A 325 5.26 -23.24 16.04
C TYR A 325 4.09 -23.58 15.14
N SER A 326 4.09 -23.04 13.93
CA SER A 326 3.06 -23.27 12.93
C SER A 326 3.66 -23.92 11.68
N GLY A 327 3.26 -25.16 11.42
CA GLY A 327 3.48 -25.83 10.16
C GLY A 327 2.57 -25.24 9.10
N ALA A 328 3.14 -24.66 8.05
CA ALA A 328 2.41 -24.01 7.00
C ALA A 328 2.35 -24.87 5.73
N SER A 329 1.21 -24.88 5.04
CA SER A 329 1.02 -25.50 3.74
C SER A 329 0.58 -24.46 2.74
N GLN A 330 1.41 -24.21 1.71
CA GLN A 330 1.08 -23.20 0.70
C GLN A 330 0.29 -23.79 -0.46
N THR A 331 0.62 -25.01 -0.90
CA THR A 331 0.01 -25.63 -2.08
C THR A 331 -0.23 -27.12 -1.90
N TYR A 332 -1.28 -27.61 -2.54
CA TYR A 332 -1.56 -29.03 -2.78
C TYR A 332 -1.74 -29.25 -4.28
N ASN A 333 -0.91 -30.11 -4.91
CA ASN A 333 -0.89 -30.28 -6.36
C ASN A 333 -0.84 -28.94 -7.13
N ASN A 334 0.04 -28.01 -6.72
CA ASN A 334 0.23 -26.65 -7.22
C ASN A 334 -0.95 -25.67 -7.01
N VAL A 335 -2.08 -26.14 -6.50
CA VAL A 335 -3.23 -25.29 -6.15
C VAL A 335 -2.99 -24.71 -4.75
N PRO A 336 -3.26 -23.41 -4.50
CA PRO A 336 -3.06 -22.80 -3.19
C PRO A 336 -4.03 -23.40 -2.17
N VAL A 337 -3.53 -23.70 -0.96
CA VAL A 337 -4.32 -24.28 0.15
C VAL A 337 -4.24 -23.39 1.39
N TYR A 338 -4.52 -22.11 1.21
CA TYR A 338 -4.38 -21.12 2.28
C TYR A 338 -5.22 -21.45 3.52
N SER A 339 -6.40 -22.07 3.36
CA SER A 339 -7.26 -22.47 4.49
C SER A 339 -6.54 -23.38 5.49
N TRP A 340 -5.66 -24.27 5.04
CA TRP A 340 -4.92 -25.16 5.93
C TRP A 340 -3.96 -24.38 6.84
N THR A 341 -3.22 -23.43 6.28
CA THR A 341 -2.32 -22.56 7.07
C THR A 341 -3.11 -21.62 7.99
N ILE A 342 -4.23 -21.05 7.50
CA ILE A 342 -5.10 -20.20 8.31
C ILE A 342 -5.65 -20.99 9.49
N GLU A 343 -6.14 -22.21 9.26
CA GLU A 343 -6.65 -23.10 10.30
C GLU A 343 -5.57 -23.38 11.35
N ALA A 344 -4.42 -23.90 10.93
CA ALA A 344 -3.32 -24.26 11.83
C ALA A 344 -2.86 -23.07 12.69
N MET A 345 -2.59 -21.92 12.08
CA MET A 345 -2.09 -20.74 12.81
C MET A 345 -3.17 -20.16 13.73
N THR A 346 -4.44 -20.14 13.33
CA THR A 346 -5.55 -19.66 14.16
C THR A 346 -5.76 -20.57 15.36
N HIS A 347 -5.68 -21.89 15.14
CA HIS A 347 -5.82 -22.93 16.16
C HIS A 347 -4.73 -22.81 17.23
N GLU A 348 -3.44 -22.78 16.83
CA GLU A 348 -2.33 -22.67 17.78
C GLU A 348 -2.35 -21.36 18.58
N MET A 349 -2.76 -20.26 17.92
CA MET A 349 -2.99 -19.01 18.62
C MET A 349 -4.13 -19.14 19.65
N GLY A 350 -5.18 -19.89 19.33
CA GLY A 350 -6.27 -20.20 20.25
C GLY A 350 -5.78 -20.91 21.52
N HIS A 351 -4.83 -21.85 21.41
CA HIS A 351 -4.17 -22.48 22.56
C HIS A 351 -3.41 -21.44 23.39
N SER A 352 -2.56 -20.64 22.75
CA SER A 352 -1.80 -19.60 23.46
C SER A 352 -2.71 -18.62 24.20
N LEU A 353 -3.93 -18.37 23.69
CA LEU A 353 -4.96 -17.55 24.30
C LEU A 353 -5.88 -18.31 25.29
N GLY A 354 -5.56 -19.56 25.62
CA GLY A 354 -6.15 -20.29 26.71
C GLY A 354 -7.14 -21.39 26.34
N SER A 355 -7.47 -21.59 25.06
CA SER A 355 -8.45 -22.62 24.68
C SER A 355 -7.83 -24.00 24.59
N PRO A 356 -8.34 -25.04 25.30
CA PRO A 356 -8.13 -26.43 24.94
C PRO A 356 -8.87 -26.80 23.66
N HIS A 357 -8.64 -28.03 23.15
CA HIS A 357 -9.43 -28.59 22.06
C HIS A 357 -10.89 -28.76 22.43
N THR A 358 -11.80 -28.77 21.46
CA THR A 358 -13.25 -28.98 21.67
C THR A 358 -13.58 -30.37 22.15
N HIS A 359 -12.73 -31.38 21.89
CA HIS A 359 -12.85 -32.75 22.37
C HIS A 359 -12.22 -33.01 23.73
N ALA A 360 -11.55 -31.99 24.33
CA ALA A 360 -11.00 -32.09 25.67
C ALA A 360 -12.11 -32.19 26.77
N CYS A 361 -11.78 -32.85 27.86
CA CYS A 361 -12.68 -32.96 29.05
C CYS A 361 -12.68 -31.68 29.89
N ALA A 362 -12.98 -30.52 29.26
CA ALA A 362 -12.88 -29.21 29.89
C ALA A 362 -14.14 -28.35 29.80
N TRP A 363 -15.17 -28.81 29.10
CA TRP A 363 -16.30 -27.99 28.65
C TRP A 363 -17.61 -28.29 29.34
N ASN A 364 -18.67 -27.59 28.93
CA ASN A 364 -20.07 -27.74 29.33
C ASN A 364 -20.36 -27.55 30.83
N GLY A 365 -19.39 -26.99 31.59
CA GLY A 365 -19.52 -26.83 33.04
C GLY A 365 -19.50 -28.13 33.88
N ASN A 366 -19.37 -29.26 33.20
CA ASN A 366 -19.36 -30.58 33.81
C ASN A 366 -18.16 -31.44 33.36
N SER A 367 -17.13 -30.83 32.82
CA SER A 367 -15.89 -31.46 32.33
C SER A 367 -16.12 -32.52 31.25
N THR A 368 -17.02 -32.24 30.28
CA THR A 368 -17.27 -33.09 29.11
C THR A 368 -16.75 -32.41 27.82
N ALA A 369 -16.70 -33.18 26.74
CA ALA A 369 -16.29 -32.67 25.41
C ALA A 369 -17.45 -31.94 24.71
N ILE A 370 -17.13 -30.94 23.88
CA ILE A 370 -18.06 -30.25 22.95
C ILE A 370 -18.37 -31.13 21.74
N ASP A 371 -17.32 -31.69 21.11
CA ASP A 371 -17.47 -32.61 19.98
C ASP A 371 -16.60 -33.88 20.17
N GLY A 372 -16.85 -34.87 19.31
CA GLY A 372 -16.16 -36.15 19.37
C GLY A 372 -15.10 -36.34 18.26
N CYS A 373 -14.79 -35.28 17.48
CA CYS A 373 -13.94 -35.41 16.30
C CYS A 373 -12.55 -35.91 16.64
N GLY A 374 -11.92 -35.37 17.71
CA GLY A 374 -10.58 -35.80 18.11
C GLY A 374 -10.55 -37.29 18.51
N THR A 375 -11.49 -37.73 19.30
CA THR A 375 -11.63 -39.16 19.70
C THR A 375 -11.82 -40.05 18.46
N GLN A 376 -12.69 -39.65 17.52
CA GLN A 376 -12.92 -40.41 16.29
C GLN A 376 -11.67 -40.44 15.37
N ALA A 377 -10.88 -39.38 15.35
CA ALA A 377 -9.63 -39.29 14.59
C ALA A 377 -8.46 -40.03 15.26
N GLY A 378 -8.62 -40.57 16.46
CA GLY A 378 -7.58 -41.29 17.20
C GLY A 378 -6.80 -40.44 18.19
N TYR A 379 -7.27 -39.25 18.52
CA TYR A 379 -6.64 -38.28 19.44
C TYR A 379 -7.59 -37.99 20.63
N PRO A 380 -7.85 -38.98 21.56
CA PRO A 380 -8.70 -38.73 22.73
C PRO A 380 -7.95 -37.89 23.77
N GLU A 381 -8.64 -36.89 24.34
CA GLU A 381 -8.14 -36.08 25.46
C GLU A 381 -8.96 -36.33 26.73
N GLY A 382 -8.46 -37.22 27.59
CA GLY A 382 -9.10 -37.61 28.82
C GLY A 382 -10.10 -38.77 28.68
N THR A 383 -10.87 -39.01 29.73
CA THR A 383 -11.77 -40.18 29.85
C THR A 383 -13.25 -39.77 29.99
N CYS A 384 -13.59 -38.52 29.71
CA CYS A 384 -14.97 -38.06 29.76
C CYS A 384 -15.83 -38.63 28.62
N ALA A 385 -17.13 -38.41 28.69
CA ALA A 385 -18.04 -38.79 27.63
C ALA A 385 -17.70 -38.04 26.34
N THR A 386 -17.59 -38.77 25.25
CA THR A 386 -17.32 -38.21 23.90
C THR A 386 -18.47 -37.32 23.48
N GLY A 387 -18.19 -36.15 22.96
CA GLY A 387 -19.17 -35.25 22.37
C GLY A 387 -19.77 -35.79 21.07
N PRO A 388 -20.83 -35.16 20.52
CA PRO A 388 -21.40 -35.54 19.24
C PRO A 388 -20.45 -35.20 18.10
N ILE A 389 -20.48 -35.97 17.01
CA ILE A 389 -19.80 -35.62 15.75
C ILE A 389 -20.69 -34.61 15.00
N PRO A 390 -20.20 -33.42 14.63
CA PRO A 390 -20.96 -32.51 13.80
C PRO A 390 -21.29 -33.12 12.43
N SER A 391 -22.46 -32.78 11.88
CA SER A 391 -22.81 -33.23 10.53
C SER A 391 -21.94 -32.58 9.46
N SER A 392 -21.92 -33.17 8.26
CA SER A 392 -21.20 -32.61 7.07
C SER A 392 -21.72 -31.22 6.67
N THR A 393 -22.93 -30.83 7.08
CA THR A 393 -23.49 -29.50 6.81
C THR A 393 -23.18 -28.50 7.91
N VAL A 394 -23.06 -28.94 9.18
CA VAL A 394 -22.70 -28.07 10.31
C VAL A 394 -21.18 -27.85 10.36
N LYS A 395 -20.40 -28.93 10.22
CA LYS A 395 -18.94 -28.94 10.32
C LYS A 395 -18.40 -28.59 11.73
N GLY A 396 -17.09 -28.73 11.90
CA GLY A 396 -16.39 -28.35 13.13
C GLY A 396 -16.11 -26.87 13.25
N THR A 397 -15.58 -26.49 14.41
CA THR A 397 -15.04 -25.16 14.74
C THR A 397 -13.51 -25.16 14.73
N ILE A 398 -12.88 -24.02 14.86
CA ILE A 398 -11.41 -23.84 14.75
C ILE A 398 -10.63 -24.72 15.72
N MET A 399 -11.09 -24.90 16.96
CA MET A 399 -10.40 -25.74 17.97
C MET A 399 -10.78 -27.23 17.90
N SER A 400 -11.44 -27.67 16.83
CA SER A 400 -11.85 -29.06 16.62
C SER A 400 -10.89 -29.82 15.70
N TYR A 401 -10.87 -31.15 15.84
CA TYR A 401 -10.16 -32.06 14.91
C TYR A 401 -11.08 -32.61 13.80
N CYS A 402 -12.19 -31.94 13.54
CA CYS A 402 -13.15 -32.39 12.53
C CYS A 402 -12.56 -32.34 11.09
N HIS A 403 -11.45 -31.63 10.82
CA HIS A 403 -10.73 -31.70 9.55
C HIS A 403 -10.11 -33.08 9.27
N LEU A 404 -9.84 -33.87 10.32
CA LEU A 404 -9.35 -35.25 10.21
C LEU A 404 -10.48 -36.28 10.06
N VAL A 405 -11.75 -35.87 10.26
CA VAL A 405 -12.91 -36.75 10.14
C VAL A 405 -13.50 -36.65 8.75
N SER A 406 -13.41 -37.75 7.97
CA SER A 406 -13.89 -37.77 6.60
C SER A 406 -15.37 -37.35 6.50
N GLY A 407 -15.64 -36.41 5.57
CA GLY A 407 -16.98 -35.90 5.32
C GLY A 407 -17.47 -34.83 6.32
N VAL A 408 -16.72 -34.50 7.37
CA VAL A 408 -17.09 -33.42 8.30
C VAL A 408 -16.35 -32.12 7.94
N GLY A 409 -15.06 -32.01 8.24
CA GLY A 409 -14.25 -30.79 7.98
C GLY A 409 -14.52 -29.66 8.99
N ILE A 410 -13.85 -28.52 8.79
CA ILE A 410 -14.01 -27.28 9.58
C ILE A 410 -14.65 -26.22 8.69
N ASN A 411 -15.54 -25.41 9.28
CA ASN A 411 -16.09 -24.22 8.62
C ASN A 411 -15.70 -22.96 9.40
N PHE A 412 -14.97 -22.06 8.76
CA PHE A 412 -14.54 -20.82 9.40
C PHE A 412 -15.68 -19.89 9.79
N ALA A 413 -16.84 -20.00 9.13
CA ALA A 413 -18.05 -19.30 9.55
C ALA A 413 -18.52 -19.72 10.97
N ASN A 414 -18.16 -20.91 11.45
CA ASN A 414 -18.44 -21.36 12.82
C ASN A 414 -17.53 -20.68 13.87
N GLY A 415 -16.37 -20.10 13.45
CA GLY A 415 -15.38 -19.50 14.34
C GLY A 415 -14.86 -20.51 15.37
N PHE A 416 -14.60 -20.01 16.58
CA PHE A 416 -14.17 -20.85 17.70
C PHE A 416 -15.31 -21.61 18.36
N GLY A 417 -16.58 -21.22 18.09
CA GLY A 417 -17.75 -21.69 18.83
C GLY A 417 -17.94 -20.97 20.18
N PRO A 418 -19.12 -21.10 20.80
CA PRO A 418 -19.50 -20.23 21.92
C PRO A 418 -18.58 -20.31 23.14
N GLN A 419 -18.17 -21.53 23.54
CA GLN A 419 -17.41 -21.75 24.77
C GLN A 419 -15.93 -21.44 24.60
N PRO A 420 -15.21 -21.92 23.55
CA PRO A 420 -13.83 -21.53 23.30
C PRO A 420 -13.69 -20.02 23.04
N ALA A 421 -14.56 -19.40 22.25
CA ALA A 421 -14.55 -17.96 22.03
C ALA A 421 -14.72 -17.16 23.32
N ALA A 422 -15.62 -17.56 24.20
CA ALA A 422 -15.83 -16.91 25.51
C ALA A 422 -14.57 -17.04 26.40
N LEU A 423 -13.95 -18.23 26.43
CA LEU A 423 -12.74 -18.48 27.21
C LEU A 423 -11.58 -17.59 26.69
N ILE A 424 -11.36 -17.54 25.37
CA ILE A 424 -10.31 -16.69 24.75
C ILE A 424 -10.56 -15.21 25.08
N ARG A 425 -11.80 -14.70 24.92
CA ARG A 425 -12.14 -13.31 25.28
C ARG A 425 -11.81 -13.01 26.73
N ASN A 426 -12.26 -13.87 27.66
CA ASN A 426 -12.00 -13.70 29.08
C ASN A 426 -10.49 -13.72 29.40
N THR A 427 -9.72 -14.58 28.72
CA THR A 427 -8.27 -14.62 28.85
C THR A 427 -7.65 -13.31 28.40
N VAL A 428 -7.98 -12.83 27.20
CA VAL A 428 -7.46 -11.57 26.66
C VAL A 428 -7.79 -10.39 27.58
N GLU A 429 -9.04 -10.28 28.06
CA GLU A 429 -9.46 -9.19 28.95
C GLU A 429 -8.78 -9.23 30.32
N SER A 430 -8.45 -10.40 30.84
CA SER A 430 -7.87 -10.57 32.17
C SER A 430 -6.36 -10.42 32.23
N LYS A 431 -5.65 -10.45 31.08
CA LYS A 431 -4.16 -10.46 31.06
C LYS A 431 -3.57 -9.06 31.27
N PRO A 432 -2.77 -8.85 32.33
CA PRO A 432 -2.27 -7.52 32.70
C PRO A 432 -1.15 -7.00 31.80
N CYS A 433 -0.54 -7.85 30.99
CA CYS A 433 0.53 -7.43 30.06
C CYS A 433 0.00 -6.78 28.78
N LEU A 434 -1.31 -6.90 28.53
CA LEU A 434 -1.92 -6.36 27.34
C LEU A 434 -2.33 -4.89 27.53
N GLY A 435 -2.34 -4.17 26.43
CA GLY A 435 -2.86 -2.81 26.34
C GLY A 435 -3.91 -2.69 25.25
N MET A 436 -4.61 -1.56 25.22
CA MET A 436 -5.59 -1.23 24.19
C MET A 436 -4.97 -0.78 22.86
N ASN A 437 -3.65 -0.80 22.75
CA ASN A 437 -2.84 -0.10 21.72
C ASN A 437 -2.70 -0.82 20.38
N CYS A 438 -3.50 -1.81 20.07
CA CYS A 438 -3.34 -2.53 18.81
C CYS A 438 -3.59 -1.69 17.57
N THR A 439 -4.68 -1.02 17.57
CA THR A 439 -5.10 -0.18 16.45
C THR A 439 -5.98 0.91 17.02
N THR A 440 -5.40 1.90 17.67
CA THR A 440 -6.13 3.17 17.66
C THR A 440 -6.34 3.48 16.19
N ALA A 441 -7.59 3.50 15.76
CA ALA A 441 -7.91 3.98 14.42
C ALA A 441 -7.12 5.25 14.21
N CYS A 442 -6.21 5.26 13.22
CA CYS A 442 -5.49 6.48 12.88
C CYS A 442 -6.57 7.40 12.29
N SER A 443 -7.20 8.18 13.18
CA SER A 443 -8.25 9.14 12.78
C SER A 443 -7.64 10.33 12.05
N THR A 444 -6.32 10.37 11.97
CA THR A 444 -5.57 11.46 11.35
C THR A 444 -5.13 11.09 9.95
N THR A 445 -5.31 11.99 9.03
CA THR A 445 -4.99 11.75 7.61
C THR A 445 -4.34 12.98 7.00
N VAL A 446 -3.19 12.78 6.35
CA VAL A 446 -2.62 13.81 5.48
C VAL A 446 -3.58 14.01 4.30
N THR A 447 -4.23 15.17 4.24
CA THR A 447 -5.28 15.47 3.26
C THR A 447 -4.74 16.06 1.97
N SER A 448 -3.60 16.74 2.02
CA SER A 448 -2.91 17.27 0.84
C SER A 448 -1.41 17.13 0.97
N LEU A 449 -0.72 17.05 -0.17
CA LEU A 449 0.73 17.13 -0.28
C LEU A 449 1.06 17.90 -1.56
N SER A 450 1.93 18.89 -1.47
CA SER A 450 2.43 19.67 -2.60
C SER A 450 3.94 19.86 -2.50
N VAL A 451 4.62 19.89 -3.65
CA VAL A 451 6.04 20.20 -3.75
C VAL A 451 6.19 21.50 -4.55
N SER A 452 7.01 22.40 -4.06
CA SER A 452 7.23 23.74 -4.63
C SER A 452 8.68 24.17 -4.52
N ASN A 453 9.03 25.34 -5.11
CA ASN A 453 10.39 25.89 -5.10
C ASN A 453 11.43 24.85 -5.53
N ILE A 454 11.10 24.08 -6.57
CA ILE A 454 11.97 23.05 -7.12
C ILE A 454 13.12 23.73 -7.84
N THR A 455 14.33 23.36 -7.47
CA THR A 455 15.59 23.78 -8.13
C THR A 455 16.35 22.56 -8.63
N GLN A 456 17.58 22.74 -9.08
CA GLN A 456 18.45 21.63 -9.48
C GLN A 456 18.81 20.71 -8.29
N ILE A 457 18.91 21.27 -7.08
CA ILE A 457 19.48 20.56 -5.92
C ILE A 457 18.61 20.64 -4.68
N SER A 458 17.42 21.24 -4.76
CA SER A 458 16.52 21.40 -3.61
C SER A 458 15.05 21.48 -4.04
N ALA A 459 14.16 21.20 -3.10
CA ALA A 459 12.71 21.44 -3.20
C ALA A 459 12.12 21.64 -1.81
N ASN A 460 10.96 22.29 -1.73
CA ASN A 460 10.17 22.41 -0.52
C ASN A 460 8.86 21.65 -0.68
N ALA A 461 8.38 21.05 0.41
CA ALA A 461 7.06 20.45 0.44
C ALA A 461 6.22 21.05 1.56
N ALA A 462 4.91 21.10 1.32
CA ALA A 462 3.90 21.42 2.32
C ALA A 462 2.77 20.39 2.23
N PHE A 463 2.21 20.04 3.38
CA PHE A 463 1.08 19.12 3.48
C PHE A 463 0.13 19.57 4.58
N THR A 464 -1.09 19.03 4.58
CA THR A 464 -2.12 19.40 5.56
C THR A 464 -2.63 18.19 6.31
N ASP A 465 -2.79 18.34 7.61
CA ASP A 465 -3.45 17.43 8.53
C ASP A 465 -4.02 18.26 9.70
N ALA A 466 -5.25 17.96 10.11
CA ALA A 466 -5.96 18.78 11.10
C ALA A 466 -5.61 18.46 12.56
N THR A 467 -5.03 17.29 12.84
CA THR A 467 -5.03 16.74 14.22
C THR A 467 -3.71 16.13 14.67
N SER A 468 -2.80 15.76 13.78
CA SER A 468 -1.51 15.18 14.17
C SER A 468 -0.50 16.26 14.55
N THR A 469 0.46 15.87 15.39
CA THR A 469 1.58 16.72 15.81
C THR A 469 2.93 16.20 15.29
N SER A 470 2.94 15.02 14.63
CA SER A 470 4.13 14.40 14.08
C SER A 470 3.77 13.59 12.83
N TRP A 471 4.65 13.63 11.85
CA TRP A 471 4.48 12.97 10.55
C TRP A 471 5.78 12.29 10.14
N LYS A 472 5.66 11.12 9.53
CA LYS A 472 6.77 10.42 8.89
C LYS A 472 6.83 10.78 7.42
N TYR A 473 8.04 10.90 6.88
CA TYR A 473 8.28 11.14 5.47
C TYR A 473 9.34 10.22 4.91
N ARG A 474 9.30 10.04 3.60
CA ARG A 474 10.28 9.31 2.83
C ARG A 474 10.43 9.94 1.45
N LEU A 475 11.64 10.23 1.08
CA LEU A 475 12.04 10.70 -0.24
C LEU A 475 12.82 9.61 -0.94
N THR A 476 12.36 9.18 -2.10
CA THR A 476 13.06 8.23 -2.96
C THR A 476 13.28 8.83 -4.33
N LYS A 477 14.27 8.33 -5.07
CA LYS A 477 14.28 8.46 -6.52
C LYS A 477 13.16 7.58 -7.10
N TYR A 478 12.82 7.80 -8.36
CA TYR A 478 11.79 6.98 -9.00
C TYR A 478 12.18 5.50 -9.12
N ASP A 479 13.48 5.17 -9.19
CA ASP A 479 14.01 3.81 -9.17
C ASP A 479 13.90 3.09 -7.80
N GLY A 480 13.29 3.73 -6.81
CA GLY A 480 13.12 3.20 -5.46
C GLY A 480 14.29 3.48 -4.51
N THR A 481 15.39 4.07 -4.98
CA THR A 481 16.53 4.41 -4.12
C THR A 481 16.13 5.43 -3.06
N VAL A 482 16.27 5.08 -1.78
CA VAL A 482 15.96 5.97 -0.64
C VAL A 482 17.03 7.06 -0.56
N VAL A 483 16.58 8.31 -0.59
CA VAL A 483 17.43 9.50 -0.46
C VAL A 483 17.43 10.01 0.98
N SER A 484 16.25 10.10 1.58
CA SER A 484 16.09 10.45 2.98
C SER A 484 14.75 9.95 3.53
N SER A 485 14.71 9.68 4.81
CA SER A 485 13.48 9.36 5.55
C SER A 485 13.61 9.81 6.99
N GLY A 486 12.49 10.05 7.64
CA GLY A 486 12.48 10.49 9.03
C GLY A 486 11.10 10.96 9.48
N THR A 487 11.08 11.68 10.58
CA THR A 487 9.89 12.31 11.13
C THR A 487 10.03 13.84 11.14
N THR A 488 8.92 14.55 11.11
CA THR A 488 8.84 16.00 11.22
C THR A 488 7.68 16.37 12.14
N SER A 489 7.84 17.46 12.89
CA SER A 489 6.79 18.08 13.70
C SER A 489 6.15 19.29 13.03
N THR A 490 6.53 19.60 11.80
CA THR A 490 5.97 20.69 10.98
C THR A 490 5.31 20.13 9.73
N GLN A 491 4.24 20.77 9.28
CA GLN A 491 3.56 20.41 8.01
C GLN A 491 4.31 20.92 6.77
N SER A 492 5.63 20.94 6.85
CA SER A 492 6.54 21.35 5.78
C SER A 492 7.86 20.60 5.85
N LEU A 493 8.48 20.39 4.70
CA LEU A 493 9.79 19.77 4.58
C LEU A 493 10.65 20.58 3.61
N SER A 494 11.92 20.73 3.94
CA SER A 494 12.94 21.26 3.02
C SER A 494 13.86 20.12 2.60
N MET A 495 13.96 19.87 1.31
CA MET A 495 14.79 18.83 0.71
C MET A 495 15.99 19.47 0.05
N ALA A 496 17.19 19.01 0.34
CA ALA A 496 18.46 19.52 -0.17
C ALA A 496 19.33 18.36 -0.70
N ASN A 497 20.41 18.70 -1.37
CA ASN A 497 21.36 17.74 -1.97
C ASN A 497 20.70 16.78 -2.98
N LEU A 498 19.68 17.26 -3.68
CA LEU A 498 19.04 16.53 -4.76
C LEU A 498 19.95 16.52 -6.00
N GLN A 499 19.72 15.59 -6.90
CA GLN A 499 20.40 15.55 -8.20
C GLN A 499 19.58 16.33 -9.23
N PRO A 500 20.23 17.07 -10.15
CA PRO A 500 19.54 17.75 -11.26
C PRO A 500 18.82 16.76 -12.19
N ALA A 501 17.77 17.24 -12.87
CA ALA A 501 17.01 16.50 -13.87
C ALA A 501 16.62 15.08 -13.44
N THR A 502 16.23 14.93 -12.16
CA THR A 502 15.97 13.62 -11.54
C THR A 502 14.56 13.58 -10.97
N TYR A 503 13.85 12.48 -11.22
CA TYR A 503 12.53 12.24 -10.64
C TYR A 503 12.62 11.71 -9.21
N TYR A 504 11.82 12.32 -8.35
CA TYR A 504 11.68 11.94 -6.94
C TYR A 504 10.22 11.68 -6.59
N LEU A 505 10.03 10.78 -5.64
CA LEU A 505 8.76 10.49 -4.97
C LEU A 505 8.89 10.90 -3.50
N LEU A 506 8.13 11.92 -3.08
CA LEU A 506 7.99 12.26 -1.68
C LEU A 506 6.71 11.62 -1.13
N SER A 507 6.86 10.78 -0.14
CA SER A 507 5.75 10.15 0.57
C SER A 507 5.65 10.69 1.98
N VAL A 508 4.44 11.03 2.44
CA VAL A 508 4.17 11.56 3.79
C VAL A 508 2.99 10.82 4.41
N GLY A 509 3.08 10.52 5.68
CA GLY A 509 2.02 9.90 6.49
C GLY A 509 2.08 10.36 7.93
N THR A 510 0.98 10.19 8.65
CA THR A 510 0.95 10.43 10.10
C THR A 510 1.70 9.32 10.83
N ASP A 511 2.21 9.57 12.03
CA ASP A 511 2.90 8.55 12.83
C ASP A 511 2.03 7.34 13.14
N CYS A 512 0.71 7.55 13.30
CA CYS A 512 -0.25 6.50 13.58
C CYS A 512 -0.62 5.65 12.34
N SER A 513 -0.29 6.08 11.12
CA SER A 513 -0.60 5.30 9.91
C SER A 513 0.40 4.16 9.69
N ALA A 514 -0.05 2.99 9.26
CA ALA A 514 0.83 1.86 8.94
C ALA A 514 1.75 2.14 7.74
N GLY A 515 1.37 3.07 6.85
CA GLY A 515 2.12 3.45 5.65
C GLY A 515 2.13 4.95 5.42
N TYR A 516 2.54 5.36 4.24
CA TYR A 516 2.42 6.73 3.78
C TYR A 516 1.03 6.96 3.19
N GLN A 517 0.44 8.12 3.44
CA GLN A 517 -0.95 8.43 3.06
C GLN A 517 -1.05 9.27 1.80
N ARG A 518 0.02 10.00 1.47
CA ARG A 518 0.14 10.79 0.25
C ARG A 518 1.54 10.62 -0.34
N THR A 519 1.59 10.53 -1.65
CA THR A 519 2.84 10.52 -2.41
C THR A 519 2.72 11.53 -3.53
N GLN A 520 3.75 12.35 -3.69
CA GLN A 520 3.85 13.35 -4.76
C GLN A 520 5.15 13.14 -5.52
N MET A 521 5.03 12.94 -6.82
CA MET A 521 6.17 12.91 -7.74
C MET A 521 6.56 14.32 -8.16
N PHE A 522 7.85 14.58 -8.31
CA PHE A 522 8.38 15.81 -8.88
C PHE A 522 9.70 15.57 -9.61
N LEU A 523 10.00 16.42 -10.58
CA LEU A 523 11.26 16.44 -11.33
C LEU A 523 12.04 17.69 -10.92
N THR A 524 13.29 17.50 -10.46
CA THR A 524 14.22 18.62 -10.21
C THR A 524 14.56 19.34 -11.50
N ASP A 525 14.94 20.60 -11.39
CA ASP A 525 15.43 21.35 -12.55
C ASP A 525 16.77 20.80 -13.03
N GLY A 526 16.99 20.91 -14.34
CA GLY A 526 18.28 20.69 -14.99
C GLY A 526 18.84 22.01 -15.51
N ASP A 527 20.08 22.00 -15.99
CA ASP A 527 20.52 23.05 -16.88
C ASP A 527 20.02 22.76 -18.30
N TRP A 528 18.78 23.20 -18.53
CA TRP A 528 18.08 22.91 -19.78
C TRP A 528 18.74 23.58 -21.02
N CYS A 529 19.58 24.58 -20.81
CA CYS A 529 20.32 25.24 -21.88
C CYS A 529 21.70 24.61 -22.15
N ASP A 530 22.21 23.80 -21.19
CA ASP A 530 23.56 23.21 -21.27
C ASP A 530 23.51 21.70 -20.99
N GLY A 531 22.81 20.97 -21.85
CA GLY A 531 22.89 19.51 -21.94
C GLY A 531 22.02 18.70 -21.02
N ALA A 532 21.19 19.28 -20.13
CA ALA A 532 20.22 18.52 -19.38
C ALA A 532 19.17 17.92 -20.34
N GLN A 533 18.84 16.65 -20.12
CA GLN A 533 17.91 15.90 -20.94
C GLN A 533 16.61 15.67 -20.18
N PHE A 534 15.48 15.87 -20.85
CA PHE A 534 14.18 15.52 -20.31
C PHE A 534 13.78 14.13 -20.79
N THR A 535 13.73 13.18 -19.87
CA THR A 535 13.28 11.80 -20.11
C THR A 535 11.98 11.55 -19.38
N ASP A 536 11.37 10.41 -19.67
CA ASP A 536 10.33 9.83 -18.84
C ASP A 536 10.88 9.31 -17.50
N THR A 537 10.00 8.74 -16.66
CA THR A 537 10.36 8.23 -15.33
C THR A 537 11.22 6.98 -15.35
N GLY A 538 11.18 6.17 -16.41
CA GLY A 538 12.06 5.02 -16.63
C GLY A 538 13.48 5.41 -17.08
N GLY A 539 13.69 6.67 -17.44
CA GLY A 539 14.98 7.22 -17.82
C GLY A 539 15.44 6.73 -19.19
N THR A 540 16.68 6.23 -19.27
CA THR A 540 17.27 5.78 -20.55
C THR A 540 17.16 4.28 -20.78
N THR A 541 16.64 3.51 -19.83
CA THR A 541 16.73 2.03 -19.83
C THR A 541 15.44 1.29 -19.60
N SER A 542 14.39 1.98 -19.15
CA SER A 542 13.09 1.38 -18.82
C SER A 542 11.96 2.22 -19.39
N ASN A 543 10.78 1.64 -19.50
CA ASN A 543 9.57 2.35 -19.91
C ASN A 543 9.11 3.31 -18.81
N TYR A 544 8.27 4.31 -19.16
CA TYR A 544 7.57 5.11 -18.15
C TYR A 544 6.60 4.25 -17.33
N GLY A 545 6.13 4.74 -16.19
CA GLY A 545 5.21 4.01 -15.31
C GLY A 545 3.74 4.26 -15.66
N ASP A 546 2.87 3.35 -15.20
CA ASP A 546 1.42 3.46 -15.31
C ASP A 546 0.85 4.55 -14.40
N SER A 547 -0.34 5.07 -14.73
CA SER A 547 -1.13 6.03 -13.93
C SER A 547 -0.36 7.29 -13.53
N GLN A 548 0.50 7.78 -14.39
CA GLN A 548 1.29 8.98 -14.13
C GLN A 548 0.58 10.25 -14.63
N THR A 549 0.74 11.31 -13.87
CA THR A 549 0.47 12.66 -14.33
C THR A 549 1.68 13.53 -14.02
N ILE A 550 2.41 13.91 -15.06
CA ILE A 550 3.62 14.75 -14.96
C ILE A 550 3.29 16.11 -15.56
N VAL A 551 3.48 17.17 -14.77
CA VAL A 551 3.45 18.54 -15.28
C VAL A 551 4.78 19.18 -14.95
N LYS A 552 5.53 19.61 -15.97
CA LYS A 552 6.81 20.28 -15.80
C LYS A 552 6.90 21.50 -16.72
N THR A 553 7.23 22.62 -16.13
CA THR A 553 7.58 23.84 -16.87
C THR A 553 9.08 23.99 -16.91
N PHE A 554 9.59 24.20 -18.09
CA PHE A 554 11.00 24.42 -18.39
C PHE A 554 11.22 25.89 -18.70
N TYR A 555 12.18 26.51 -18.03
CA TYR A 555 12.55 27.89 -18.24
C TYR A 555 13.95 27.99 -18.87
N PRO A 556 14.17 28.86 -19.84
CA PRO A 556 15.49 29.12 -20.37
C PRO A 556 16.28 29.97 -19.37
N SER A 557 17.61 29.78 -19.34
CA SER A 557 18.51 30.71 -18.68
C SER A 557 18.67 32.03 -19.47
N SER A 558 18.36 32.00 -20.78
CA SER A 558 18.31 33.18 -21.66
C SER A 558 17.52 32.88 -22.93
N GLY A 559 16.82 33.88 -23.48
CA GLY A 559 16.08 33.76 -24.74
C GLY A 559 14.86 32.82 -24.67
N ALA A 560 14.71 31.96 -25.64
CA ALA A 560 13.60 31.04 -25.77
C ALA A 560 14.09 29.59 -25.81
N LEU A 561 13.39 28.68 -25.14
CA LEU A 561 13.65 27.24 -25.23
C LEU A 561 13.21 26.69 -26.56
N THR A 562 14.05 25.82 -27.09
CA THR A 562 13.69 24.89 -28.16
C THR A 562 13.83 23.46 -27.60
N MET A 563 12.76 22.69 -27.65
CA MET A 563 12.72 21.28 -27.25
C MET A 563 12.71 20.40 -28.50
N ASN A 564 13.62 19.43 -28.58
CA ASN A 564 13.71 18.49 -29.69
C ASN A 564 13.68 17.05 -29.17
N PHE A 565 12.68 16.26 -29.59
CA PHE A 565 12.57 14.86 -29.25
C PHE A 565 13.53 14.01 -30.09
N THR A 566 14.31 13.17 -29.41
CA THR A 566 15.22 12.18 -30.02
C THR A 566 14.67 10.75 -29.91
N GLU A 567 13.83 10.51 -28.93
CA GLU A 567 13.06 9.27 -28.77
C GLU A 567 11.64 9.62 -28.34
N PHE A 568 10.65 8.85 -28.82
CA PHE A 568 9.25 9.02 -28.44
C PHE A 568 8.48 7.72 -28.71
N GLY A 569 7.82 7.19 -27.68
CA GLY A 569 6.93 6.04 -27.76
C GLY A 569 5.97 6.06 -26.58
N LEU A 570 4.70 6.31 -26.84
CA LEU A 570 3.60 6.24 -25.88
C LEU A 570 2.58 5.23 -26.35
N GLU A 571 1.85 4.60 -25.43
CA GLU A 571 0.74 3.72 -25.82
C GLU A 571 -0.26 4.51 -26.68
N GLN A 572 -0.49 3.98 -27.89
CA GLN A 572 -1.32 4.63 -28.89
C GLN A 572 -2.76 4.80 -28.39
N ASP A 573 -3.29 6.05 -28.43
CA ASP A 573 -4.65 6.44 -28.09
C ASP A 573 -5.07 6.24 -26.60
N TYR A 574 -4.12 5.90 -25.71
CA TYR A 574 -4.35 5.77 -24.27
C TYR A 574 -3.47 6.73 -23.46
N ASP A 575 -2.19 6.85 -23.83
CA ASP A 575 -1.25 7.73 -23.14
C ASP A 575 -0.97 8.96 -24.00
N PHE A 576 -0.96 10.13 -23.34
CA PHE A 576 -0.90 11.40 -24.04
C PHE A 576 0.12 12.38 -23.46
N MET A 577 0.83 13.07 -24.35
CA MET A 577 1.68 14.19 -24.00
C MET A 577 1.15 15.47 -24.64
N TYR A 578 1.04 16.52 -23.85
CA TYR A 578 0.62 17.85 -24.27
C TYR A 578 1.76 18.83 -24.06
N ILE A 579 2.09 19.62 -25.08
CA ILE A 579 3.19 20.61 -25.05
C ILE A 579 2.61 22.00 -25.23
N TYR A 580 2.81 22.85 -24.23
CA TYR A 580 2.27 24.20 -24.17
C TYR A 580 3.37 25.25 -24.42
N ASN A 581 3.06 26.24 -25.25
CA ASN A 581 3.91 27.37 -25.54
C ASN A 581 3.79 28.44 -24.46
N GLY A 582 4.47 28.24 -23.34
CA GLY A 582 4.44 29.18 -22.22
C GLY A 582 4.59 28.51 -20.85
N PRO A 583 4.42 29.27 -19.76
CA PRO A 583 4.80 28.86 -18.41
C PRO A 583 3.73 28.04 -17.65
N SER A 584 2.67 27.58 -18.29
CA SER A 584 1.60 26.82 -17.63
C SER A 584 0.79 26.00 -18.63
N THR A 585 -0.02 25.06 -18.10
CA THR A 585 -1.00 24.29 -18.89
C THR A 585 -2.18 25.12 -19.39
N SER A 586 -2.30 26.40 -18.99
CA SER A 586 -3.24 27.37 -19.55
C SER A 586 -2.68 28.11 -20.76
N SER A 587 -1.39 27.93 -21.09
CA SER A 587 -0.76 28.49 -22.28
C SER A 587 -1.26 27.77 -23.55
N PRO A 588 -1.18 28.37 -24.73
CA PRO A 588 -1.58 27.71 -25.97
C PRO A 588 -0.77 26.43 -26.23
N LEU A 589 -1.41 25.40 -26.78
CA LEU A 589 -0.73 24.19 -27.24
C LEU A 589 0.08 24.47 -28.53
N PHE A 590 1.21 23.80 -28.67
CA PHE A 590 1.99 23.84 -29.92
C PHE A 590 1.35 23.01 -31.04
N ALA A 591 0.69 21.90 -30.71
CA ALA A 591 0.00 21.04 -31.66
C ALA A 591 -1.51 21.06 -31.45
N ASN A 592 -2.27 20.71 -32.47
CA ASN A 592 -3.74 20.65 -32.43
C ASN A 592 -4.21 19.76 -31.25
N GLY A 593 -4.96 20.28 -30.34
CA GLY A 593 -5.53 19.90 -29.07
C GLY A 593 -5.71 18.44 -28.63
N ASN A 594 -5.35 17.42 -29.44
CA ASN A 594 -5.62 16.01 -29.14
C ASN A 594 -4.50 15.31 -28.36
N GLY A 595 -3.39 15.99 -28.06
CA GLY A 595 -2.23 15.35 -27.43
C GLY A 595 -1.38 14.53 -28.41
N LEU A 596 -0.12 14.30 -28.03
CA LEU A 596 0.82 13.44 -28.74
C LEU A 596 0.70 12.03 -28.18
N THR A 597 0.61 11.03 -29.03
CA THR A 597 0.48 9.61 -28.69
C THR A 597 1.17 8.75 -29.76
N GLY A 598 1.40 7.45 -29.49
CA GLY A 598 2.07 6.53 -30.41
C GLY A 598 3.56 6.77 -30.51
N THR A 599 4.20 6.27 -31.59
CA THR A 599 5.65 6.18 -31.74
C THR A 599 6.24 7.18 -32.73
N ALA A 600 5.43 8.09 -33.30
CA ALA A 600 5.91 9.11 -34.23
C ALA A 600 6.66 10.22 -33.48
N LEU A 601 7.92 10.49 -33.87
CA LEU A 601 8.69 11.58 -33.28
C LEU A 601 7.96 12.92 -33.46
N PRO A 602 7.65 13.65 -32.37
CA PRO A 602 6.88 14.89 -32.46
C PRO A 602 7.61 16.05 -33.12
N GLY A 603 8.93 15.93 -33.32
CA GLY A 603 9.77 16.97 -33.90
C GLY A 603 10.26 18.00 -32.88
N THR A 604 10.33 19.26 -33.31
CA THR A 604 10.95 20.35 -32.54
C THR A 604 9.91 21.41 -32.18
N PHE A 605 9.93 21.88 -30.94
CA PHE A 605 9.06 22.94 -30.41
C PHE A 605 9.90 24.12 -29.91
N THR A 606 9.72 25.29 -30.49
CA THR A 606 10.40 26.50 -30.04
C THR A 606 9.41 27.46 -29.41
N SER A 607 9.65 27.88 -28.17
CA SER A 607 8.78 28.83 -27.48
C SER A 607 8.76 30.19 -28.18
N THR A 608 7.56 30.70 -28.41
CA THR A 608 7.30 32.06 -28.84
C THR A 608 6.73 32.94 -27.72
N HIS A 609 6.51 32.34 -26.54
CA HIS A 609 6.02 33.05 -25.38
C HIS A 609 7.07 34.03 -24.83
N PRO A 610 6.70 35.22 -24.34
CA PRO A 610 7.66 36.20 -23.82
C PRO A 610 8.57 35.68 -22.70
N SER A 611 8.15 34.67 -21.92
CA SER A 611 8.97 34.02 -20.90
C SER A 611 10.01 33.06 -21.48
N GLY A 612 9.94 32.72 -22.76
CA GLY A 612 10.75 31.67 -23.39
C GLY A 612 10.45 30.24 -22.90
N ALA A 613 9.49 30.05 -22.02
CA ALA A 613 9.21 28.77 -21.34
C ALA A 613 8.39 27.80 -22.21
N ILE A 614 8.57 26.51 -21.94
CA ILE A 614 7.73 25.41 -22.46
C ILE A 614 7.19 24.62 -21.26
N THR A 615 5.90 24.30 -21.26
CA THR A 615 5.29 23.40 -20.29
C THR A 615 4.90 22.10 -20.96
N VAL A 616 5.25 20.98 -20.34
CA VAL A 616 4.82 19.64 -20.76
C VAL A 616 3.87 19.08 -19.72
N ARG A 617 2.78 18.47 -20.18
CA ARG A 617 1.88 17.62 -19.38
C ARG A 617 1.83 16.25 -20.03
N PHE A 618 2.23 15.23 -19.29
CA PHE A 618 2.09 13.83 -19.66
C PHE A 618 1.08 13.14 -18.76
N VAL A 619 0.26 12.26 -19.34
CA VAL A 619 -0.71 11.43 -18.61
C VAL A 619 -0.65 10.03 -19.18
N SER A 620 -0.42 9.03 -18.32
CA SER A 620 -0.55 7.63 -18.66
C SER A 620 -1.74 6.99 -17.96
N ASP A 621 -2.31 5.99 -18.60
CA ASP A 621 -3.41 5.19 -18.06
C ASP A 621 -2.88 4.09 -17.08
N PRO A 622 -3.73 3.22 -16.47
CA PRO A 622 -3.30 2.23 -15.48
C PRO A 622 -2.60 0.99 -16.03
N ALA A 623 -2.43 0.83 -17.34
CA ALA A 623 -1.84 -0.38 -17.90
C ALA A 623 -1.22 -0.14 -19.27
N VAL A 624 -0.23 -0.92 -19.62
CA VAL A 624 0.54 -0.86 -20.86
C VAL A 624 1.33 0.43 -20.99
N ASN A 625 2.64 0.33 -20.99
CA ASN A 625 3.57 1.43 -21.16
C ASN A 625 4.58 1.13 -22.28
N ASP A 626 5.13 2.16 -22.88
CA ASP A 626 6.11 2.06 -23.96
C ASP A 626 7.41 2.74 -23.55
N ILE A 627 8.38 2.81 -24.46
CA ILE A 627 9.74 3.30 -24.23
C ILE A 627 9.85 4.74 -23.69
N GLY A 628 8.74 5.52 -23.73
CA GLY A 628 8.71 6.89 -23.25
C GLY A 628 9.38 7.89 -24.20
N TRP A 629 10.11 8.83 -23.66
CA TRP A 629 10.70 9.90 -24.46
C TRP A 629 12.07 10.34 -23.98
N LYS A 630 12.83 10.90 -24.92
CA LYS A 630 14.02 11.70 -24.67
C LYS A 630 13.94 12.99 -25.47
N ALA A 631 14.04 14.12 -24.79
CA ALA A 631 14.07 15.43 -25.40
C ALA A 631 15.30 16.21 -24.92
N ASN A 632 15.99 16.79 -25.88
CA ASN A 632 17.08 17.71 -25.65
C ASN A 632 16.57 19.15 -25.78
N PHE A 633 17.17 20.04 -25.03
CA PHE A 633 16.87 21.47 -25.12
C PHE A 633 18.03 22.24 -25.70
N SER A 634 17.70 23.34 -26.36
CA SER A 634 18.62 24.41 -26.68
C SER A 634 17.96 25.76 -26.36
N CYS A 635 18.76 26.72 -25.95
CA CYS A 635 18.30 28.08 -25.72
C CYS A 635 18.78 28.96 -26.86
N ALA A 636 17.84 29.69 -27.45
CA ALA A 636 18.26 30.74 -28.33
C ALA A 636 19.09 31.74 -27.52
N VAL A 637 20.38 31.73 -27.68
CA VAL A 637 21.18 32.87 -27.27
C VAL A 637 20.62 34.04 -28.07
N LEU A 638 20.11 35.08 -27.38
CA LEU A 638 20.08 36.39 -28.03
C LEU A 638 21.54 36.71 -28.30
N ALA A 639 22.08 36.08 -29.35
CA ALA A 639 23.26 36.62 -30.00
C ALA A 639 22.85 38.00 -30.45
N VAL A 640 23.28 38.98 -29.71
CA VAL A 640 23.62 40.22 -30.40
C VAL A 640 24.64 39.71 -31.45
N GLU A 641 24.24 39.61 -32.72
CA GLU A 641 25.21 39.47 -33.79
C GLU A 641 26.23 40.54 -33.50
N ASP A 642 27.44 40.14 -33.10
CA ASP A 642 28.60 40.93 -33.34
C ASP A 642 28.68 41.00 -34.87
N VAL A 643 27.97 41.95 -35.43
CA VAL A 643 28.25 42.43 -36.75
C VAL A 643 29.65 42.93 -36.61
N ASN A 644 30.62 42.08 -37.00
CA ASN A 644 32.01 42.43 -37.22
C ASN A 644 32.06 43.40 -38.40
N THR A 645 31.42 44.54 -38.28
CA THR A 645 31.77 45.73 -38.98
C THR A 645 32.80 46.43 -38.11
N LYS A 646 34.04 46.48 -38.60
CA LYS A 646 35.11 47.30 -38.10
C LYS A 646 34.69 48.78 -38.13
N ASP A 647 33.71 49.22 -37.37
CA ASP A 647 33.37 50.61 -37.11
C ASP A 647 33.12 50.80 -35.63
N ASN A 648 34.21 51.06 -34.90
CA ASN A 648 34.19 51.57 -33.52
C ASN A 648 33.60 52.98 -33.49
N THR A 649 32.32 53.14 -33.81
CA THR A 649 31.70 54.47 -33.88
C THR A 649 31.30 55.01 -32.53
N VAL A 650 30.96 54.11 -31.52
CA VAL A 650 30.63 54.49 -30.15
C VAL A 650 31.47 53.69 -29.15
N ASN A 651 32.07 54.33 -28.19
CA ASN A 651 32.83 53.73 -27.10
C ASN A 651 32.27 54.16 -25.75
N ILE A 652 32.30 53.22 -24.76
CA ILE A 652 31.90 53.45 -23.37
C ILE A 652 33.09 53.03 -22.49
N TYR A 653 33.68 53.96 -21.78
CA TYR A 653 34.83 53.69 -20.92
C TYR A 653 34.84 54.57 -19.65
N PRO A 654 35.48 54.09 -18.54
CA PRO A 654 35.97 52.72 -18.37
C PRO A 654 34.81 51.71 -18.34
N ASN A 655 35.08 50.48 -18.75
CA ASN A 655 34.13 49.34 -18.59
C ASN A 655 34.99 48.10 -18.34
N PRO A 656 34.98 47.55 -17.11
CA PRO A 656 34.10 47.88 -15.96
C PRO A 656 34.34 49.28 -15.35
N ALA A 657 33.25 49.83 -14.75
CA ALA A 657 33.24 51.19 -14.23
C ALA A 657 32.72 51.24 -12.76
N ARG A 658 33.21 52.21 -11.95
CA ARG A 658 32.76 52.42 -10.57
C ARG A 658 31.81 53.63 -10.43
N ASN A 659 32.22 54.81 -10.81
CA ASN A 659 31.49 56.04 -10.51
C ASN A 659 31.01 56.80 -11.74
N ILE A 660 31.81 56.86 -12.80
CA ILE A 660 31.55 57.64 -14.00
C ILE A 660 31.93 56.79 -15.20
N ILE A 661 31.14 56.84 -16.25
CA ILE A 661 31.48 56.37 -17.60
C ILE A 661 31.48 57.53 -18.57
N THR A 662 32.32 57.47 -19.56
CA THR A 662 32.30 58.36 -20.68
C THR A 662 31.77 57.64 -21.92
N ILE A 663 30.73 58.18 -22.54
CA ILE A 663 30.20 57.74 -23.82
C ILE A 663 30.85 58.65 -24.87
N SER A 664 31.53 58.08 -25.85
CA SER A 664 32.13 58.84 -26.96
C SER A 664 31.76 58.23 -28.31
N SER A 665 31.59 59.09 -29.30
CA SER A 665 31.20 58.70 -30.65
C SER A 665 31.95 59.59 -31.71
N LYS A 666 32.02 59.05 -32.92
CA LYS A 666 32.48 59.89 -34.07
C LYS A 666 31.36 60.85 -34.50
N ASP A 667 30.10 60.45 -34.34
CA ASP A 667 28.95 61.29 -34.68
C ASP A 667 28.40 61.97 -33.41
N ALA A 668 27.64 63.05 -33.57
CA ALA A 668 27.05 63.76 -32.44
C ALA A 668 26.06 62.83 -31.69
N LEU A 669 26.18 62.80 -30.35
CA LEU A 669 25.29 62.06 -29.46
C LEU A 669 23.95 62.74 -29.34
N LYS A 670 22.85 61.98 -29.43
CA LYS A 670 21.47 62.48 -29.23
C LYS A 670 20.90 62.11 -27.89
N SER A 671 21.06 60.80 -27.49
CA SER A 671 20.53 60.29 -26.25
C SER A 671 21.24 59.05 -25.80
N PHE A 672 21.13 58.71 -24.51
CA PHE A 672 21.43 57.38 -23.99
C PHE A 672 20.36 56.90 -23.06
N LYS A 673 20.26 55.55 -22.90
CA LYS A 673 19.43 54.85 -21.93
C LYS A 673 20.19 53.70 -21.34
N ILE A 674 20.13 53.52 -20.02
CA ILE A 674 20.74 52.41 -19.27
C ILE A 674 19.65 51.56 -18.67
N TYR A 675 19.69 50.28 -18.94
CA TYR A 675 18.74 49.28 -18.48
C TYR A 675 19.48 48.26 -17.58
N ASP A 676 18.78 47.75 -16.56
CA ASP A 676 19.27 46.59 -15.78
C ASP A 676 19.02 45.26 -16.54
N GLU A 677 19.45 44.13 -15.94
CA GLU A 677 19.29 42.78 -16.51
C GLU A 677 17.83 42.39 -16.71
N ALA A 678 16.90 43.01 -15.97
CA ALA A 678 15.45 42.79 -16.10
C ALA A 678 14.80 43.70 -17.16
N GLY A 679 15.58 44.49 -17.90
CA GLY A 679 15.11 45.43 -18.92
C GLY A 679 14.46 46.70 -18.36
N ARG A 680 14.58 46.98 -17.05
CA ARG A 680 14.05 48.21 -16.43
C ARG A 680 14.96 49.37 -16.72
N LEU A 681 14.41 50.51 -17.16
CA LEU A 681 15.17 51.72 -17.38
C LEU A 681 15.66 52.28 -16.04
N ILE A 682 16.99 52.38 -15.90
CA ILE A 682 17.67 52.87 -14.71
C ILE A 682 18.04 54.33 -14.86
N LYS A 683 18.54 54.72 -16.05
CA LYS A 683 18.93 56.11 -16.30
C LYS A 683 18.79 56.43 -17.78
N SER A 684 18.42 57.68 -18.09
CA SER A 684 18.38 58.16 -19.48
C SER A 684 18.62 59.67 -19.53
N GLU A 685 19.18 60.11 -20.62
CA GLU A 685 19.32 61.49 -20.93
C GLU A 685 19.15 61.71 -22.45
N SER A 686 18.47 62.77 -22.82
CA SER A 686 18.20 63.16 -24.22
C SER A 686 18.70 64.57 -24.50
N SER A 687 18.79 64.91 -25.77
CA SER A 687 19.27 66.24 -26.22
C SER A 687 20.73 66.49 -25.87
N LEU A 688 21.56 65.45 -25.94
CA LEU A 688 23.00 65.56 -25.74
C LEU A 688 23.61 66.42 -26.85
N LYS A 689 24.68 67.12 -26.48
CA LYS A 689 25.43 67.96 -27.42
C LYS A 689 26.90 67.48 -27.52
N GLY A 690 27.39 67.43 -28.75
CA GLY A 690 28.79 67.02 -29.03
C GLY A 690 28.94 65.51 -29.18
N ASN A 691 30.17 65.02 -29.25
CA ASN A 691 30.50 63.63 -29.53
C ASN A 691 31.11 62.91 -28.33
N LYS A 692 31.03 63.49 -27.11
CA LYS A 692 31.49 62.92 -25.86
C LYS A 692 30.59 63.40 -24.72
N HIS A 693 30.20 62.45 -23.81
CA HIS A 693 29.34 62.75 -22.67
C HIS A 693 29.70 61.88 -21.48
N ASP A 694 29.84 62.49 -20.28
CA ASP A 694 30.16 61.79 -19.04
C ASP A 694 28.89 61.50 -18.25
N VAL A 695 28.73 60.26 -17.84
CA VAL A 695 27.53 59.78 -17.13
C VAL A 695 27.95 59.29 -15.73
N THR A 696 27.44 59.93 -14.69
CA THR A 696 27.61 59.47 -13.32
C THR A 696 26.75 58.25 -13.06
N ILE A 697 27.37 57.14 -12.60
CA ILE A 697 26.73 55.87 -12.27
C ILE A 697 26.97 55.44 -10.82
N SER A 698 27.47 56.32 -9.98
CA SER A 698 27.80 56.04 -8.57
C SER A 698 26.59 55.51 -7.73
N SER A 699 25.36 55.89 -8.07
CA SER A 699 24.14 55.44 -7.41
C SER A 699 23.61 54.11 -7.91
N MET A 700 24.22 53.53 -8.93
CA MET A 700 23.79 52.21 -9.48
C MET A 700 24.41 51.09 -8.67
N GLN A 701 23.70 50.01 -8.51
CA GLN A 701 24.21 48.81 -7.82
C GLN A 701 25.25 48.09 -8.67
N THR A 702 26.14 47.34 -8.05
CA THR A 702 27.10 46.45 -8.74
C THR A 702 26.31 45.42 -9.58
N GLY A 703 26.66 45.26 -10.84
CA GLY A 703 25.97 44.35 -11.75
C GLY A 703 26.22 44.67 -13.23
N ASN A 704 25.54 43.93 -14.08
CA ASN A 704 25.58 44.12 -15.54
C ASN A 704 24.42 45.03 -15.97
N TYR A 705 24.69 45.90 -16.93
CA TYR A 705 23.71 46.83 -17.51
C TYR A 705 23.83 46.86 -19.00
N VAL A 706 22.75 47.23 -19.65
CA VAL A 706 22.70 47.45 -21.10
C VAL A 706 22.58 48.96 -21.38
N VAL A 707 23.49 49.53 -22.09
CA VAL A 707 23.47 50.93 -22.48
C VAL A 707 23.15 51.07 -23.95
N THR A 708 22.04 51.71 -24.26
CA THR A 708 21.69 52.07 -25.64
C THR A 708 22.04 53.53 -25.89
N VAL A 709 22.83 53.79 -26.89
CA VAL A 709 23.27 55.14 -27.31
C VAL A 709 22.72 55.45 -28.70
N GLU A 710 22.11 56.59 -28.84
CA GLU A 710 21.57 57.09 -30.09
C GLU A 710 22.42 58.30 -30.56
N THR A 711 22.93 58.19 -31.78
CA THR A 711 23.67 59.27 -32.48
C THR A 711 22.81 59.86 -33.60
N GLU A 712 23.33 60.81 -34.35
CA GLU A 712 22.60 61.36 -35.53
C GLU A 712 22.37 60.30 -36.61
N ARG A 713 23.20 59.25 -36.70
CA ARG A 713 23.13 58.27 -37.79
C ARG A 713 22.63 56.91 -37.40
N GLN A 714 22.82 56.52 -36.11
CA GLN A 714 22.52 55.15 -35.69
C GLN A 714 22.22 55.03 -34.21
N LYS A 715 21.59 53.91 -33.83
CA LYS A 715 21.35 53.47 -32.46
C LYS A 715 22.19 52.26 -32.17
N ILE A 716 23.03 52.32 -31.13
CA ILE A 716 23.96 51.26 -30.75
C ILE A 716 23.71 50.84 -29.31
N THR A 717 23.81 49.53 -29.06
CA THR A 717 23.67 48.97 -27.72
C THR A 717 25.01 48.34 -27.30
N LYS A 718 25.49 48.65 -26.09
CA LYS A 718 26.73 48.14 -25.48
C LYS A 718 26.47 47.63 -24.08
N LYS A 719 27.24 46.61 -23.64
CA LYS A 719 27.23 46.13 -22.27
C LYS A 719 28.07 47.06 -21.39
N LEU A 720 27.59 47.36 -20.20
CA LEU A 720 28.31 48.07 -19.13
C LEU A 720 28.37 47.19 -17.88
N ILE A 721 29.54 47.02 -17.29
CA ILE A 721 29.77 46.33 -16.04
C ILE A 721 30.02 47.37 -14.94
N LYS A 722 29.14 47.48 -13.95
CA LYS A 722 29.27 48.34 -12.79
C LYS A 722 29.92 47.54 -11.65
N GLN A 723 31.06 48.05 -11.12
CA GLN A 723 31.77 47.53 -9.97
C GLN A 723 31.47 48.28 -8.70
#